data_17b18283e7dc54063ae9797d6b81418b
#
_entry.id   17b18283e7dc54063ae9797d6b81418b
#
_cell.length_a   1.000
_cell.length_b   1.000
_cell.length_c   1.000
_cell.angle_alpha   90.00
_cell.angle_beta   90.00
_cell.angle_gamma   90.00
#
_symmetry.space_group_name_H-M   'P 1'
#
loop_
_entity.id
_entity.type
_entity.pdbx_description
1 polymer ?
#
loop_
_entity_poly.entity_id
_entity_poly.type
_entity_poly.pdbx_seq_one_letter_code
_entity_poly.pdbx_strand_id
1 'polypeptide(L)'
;VAGNEQAKEQQHLDAIMKELSGAKERLSKEMAKTKTEEKNISDNFFNDFSLNFTNYAETIETAASIQQQQRVLDERTNAWKQSAQQLVTVQRLLGNPYFARIDFQEGREKPETIYIGLGSFTNEAGKFLIYDWRAPISSIYYDGGLGKVTYQTPDGPQQVTVSLKRQFVIKNGQIQTMFDTTETIGDQMLLEVLGEKSDTQMKTIVTTIQREQNQIIRDTKADLLFVQGAAGSGKTSAVLQRVAYLLYRYRGNLTSSQVIMFSPNQLFSDYISNVLPELGEQNMVQFTYYQYVTRRLPHIEVQNLFSQFEQQLTPVQKKIARVKGSLDFFKTAQTYATSLERSGLRFRDIRFRGEVFFSRKRIREIFYSYNENYHMGNRLNATKERLIKMLNRKIESETKAQWVQEAVQNLSDEEIRSMQQDGPKEFKNSDDEYRFFARQLVMKGFDAIQQDIVRNRFINIRGQYVSFLREVPAIYDLAAEGISEAEWQAEVDHFIAMFKERKLPMADATPYLHLYDLITGRHGEREMRYVFVDEIQDYTPYQLAYLKASFPRAKFTLLGDLNQAIFTKDDSRTLINETSKLFDPEKTRVVQLTQSYRSTKQVTDFTKAILTSGQKIVAFNRQGPLPKLIVRPDEAGLMTALQAQLKVNDEAKQTTAVIAKTLEAAEAIYTKMKAAGIKVTLIKSENQRLAAGVIVVPSFLAKGLEFDAVVLWQVNAKNYHEEDER
;
A
#
# COMPACT_ATOMS: atom_id res chain seq x y z
N VAL A 1 44.12 26.06 -3.75
CA VAL A 1 43.87 24.79 -4.45
C VAL A 1 42.37 24.54 -4.54
N ALA A 2 41.60 24.73 -3.45
CA ALA A 2 40.16 24.47 -3.42
C ALA A 2 39.33 25.34 -4.41
N GLY A 3 39.67 26.64 -4.57
CA GLY A 3 38.95 27.53 -5.49
C GLY A 3 39.10 27.16 -6.98
N ASN A 4 40.19 26.52 -7.36
CA ASN A 4 40.43 26.09 -8.74
C ASN A 4 39.66 24.78 -9.06
N GLU A 5 39.50 23.91 -8.09
CA GLU A 5 38.69 22.70 -8.26
C GLU A 5 37.20 23.02 -8.33
N GLN A 6 36.69 23.89 -7.47
CA GLN A 6 35.31 24.34 -7.52
C GLN A 6 34.97 25.01 -8.87
N ALA A 7 35.86 25.82 -9.41
CA ALA A 7 35.67 26.43 -10.70
C ALA A 7 35.61 25.40 -11.85
N LYS A 8 36.44 24.34 -11.80
CA LYS A 8 36.39 23.25 -12.77
C LYS A 8 35.09 22.46 -12.70
N GLU A 9 34.63 22.17 -11.49
CA GLU A 9 33.35 21.46 -11.29
C GLU A 9 32.17 22.33 -11.75
N GLN A 10 32.20 23.64 -11.50
CA GLN A 10 31.17 24.54 -12.00
C GLN A 10 31.17 24.60 -13.54
N GLN A 11 32.30 24.64 -14.20
CA GLN A 11 32.39 24.57 -15.67
C GLN A 11 31.81 23.26 -16.20
N HIS A 12 32.06 22.13 -15.50
CA HIS A 12 31.47 20.85 -15.86
C HIS A 12 29.96 20.86 -15.69
N LEU A 13 29.47 21.42 -14.59
CA LEU A 13 28.04 21.61 -14.34
C LEU A 13 27.38 22.45 -15.45
N ASP A 14 27.98 23.55 -15.82
CA ASP A 14 27.48 24.46 -16.87
C ASP A 14 27.37 23.72 -18.22
N ALA A 15 28.36 22.87 -18.55
CA ALA A 15 28.34 22.05 -19.76
C ALA A 15 27.19 21.06 -19.74
N ILE A 16 26.97 20.35 -18.61
CA ILE A 16 25.84 19.41 -18.43
C ILE A 16 24.50 20.15 -18.51
N MET A 17 24.36 21.30 -17.89
CA MET A 17 23.14 22.12 -17.94
C MET A 17 22.78 22.57 -19.36
N LYS A 18 23.80 22.88 -20.18
CA LYS A 18 23.61 23.20 -21.60
C LYS A 18 23.09 21.99 -22.40
N GLU A 19 23.67 20.82 -22.19
CA GLU A 19 23.22 19.58 -22.82
C GLU A 19 21.79 19.22 -22.42
N LEU A 20 21.44 19.31 -21.12
CA LEU A 20 20.09 19.06 -20.62
C LEU A 20 19.07 20.05 -21.21
N SER A 21 19.44 21.34 -21.32
CA SER A 21 18.57 22.37 -21.92
C SER A 21 18.30 22.08 -23.39
N GLY A 22 19.34 21.71 -24.15
CA GLY A 22 19.19 21.27 -25.54
C GLY A 22 18.32 20.03 -25.70
N ALA A 23 18.50 19.03 -24.83
CA ALA A 23 17.69 17.84 -24.82
C ALA A 23 16.21 18.13 -24.52
N LYS A 24 15.93 19.06 -23.57
CA LYS A 24 14.57 19.52 -23.27
C LYS A 24 13.88 20.10 -24.51
N GLU A 25 14.56 20.97 -25.24
CA GLU A 25 13.99 21.58 -26.45
C GLU A 25 13.72 20.54 -27.54
N ARG A 26 14.66 19.63 -27.78
CA ARG A 26 14.50 18.56 -28.75
C ARG A 26 13.31 17.65 -28.43
N LEU A 27 13.27 17.14 -27.19
CA LEU A 27 12.18 16.26 -26.75
C LEU A 27 10.82 16.96 -26.78
N SER A 28 10.76 18.25 -26.47
CA SER A 28 9.53 19.03 -26.55
C SER A 28 9.03 19.18 -28.00
N LYS A 29 9.95 19.41 -28.95
CA LYS A 29 9.63 19.48 -30.39
C LYS A 29 9.20 18.13 -30.92
N GLU A 30 9.90 17.06 -30.56
CA GLU A 30 9.57 15.69 -30.93
C GLU A 30 8.20 15.25 -30.44
N MET A 31 7.89 15.54 -29.17
CA MET A 31 6.57 15.27 -28.59
C MET A 31 5.44 16.00 -29.32
N ALA A 32 5.64 17.28 -29.63
CA ALA A 32 4.66 18.07 -30.38
C ALA A 32 4.43 17.47 -31.76
N LYS A 33 5.49 17.07 -32.47
CA LYS A 33 5.42 16.41 -33.77
C LYS A 33 4.68 15.07 -33.69
N THR A 34 5.09 14.19 -32.78
CA THR A 34 4.50 12.86 -32.60
C THR A 34 3.01 12.94 -32.23
N LYS A 35 2.63 13.92 -31.39
CA LYS A 35 1.22 14.15 -31.03
C LYS A 35 0.38 14.61 -32.21
N THR A 36 0.96 15.44 -33.10
CA THR A 36 0.27 15.87 -34.32
C THR A 36 0.11 14.69 -35.27
N GLU A 37 1.12 13.85 -35.43
CA GLU A 37 1.08 12.64 -36.25
C GLU A 37 0.05 11.64 -35.71
N GLU A 38 0.03 11.36 -34.39
CA GLU A 38 -0.95 10.51 -33.71
C GLU A 38 -2.38 11.01 -33.98
N LYS A 39 -2.60 12.31 -33.81
CA LYS A 39 -3.91 12.93 -34.07
C LYS A 39 -4.32 12.77 -35.53
N ASN A 40 -3.43 13.03 -36.46
CA ASN A 40 -3.72 12.87 -37.91
C ASN A 40 -4.06 11.42 -38.28
N ILE A 41 -3.32 10.46 -37.70
CA ILE A 41 -3.61 9.01 -37.92
C ILE A 41 -4.96 8.66 -37.28
N SER A 42 -5.25 9.14 -36.07
CA SER A 42 -6.51 8.89 -35.38
C SER A 42 -7.71 9.50 -36.14
N ASP A 43 -7.59 10.76 -36.56
CA ASP A 43 -8.68 11.47 -37.26
C ASP A 43 -8.97 10.90 -38.64
N ASN A 44 -7.96 10.33 -39.30
CA ASN A 44 -8.10 9.70 -40.64
C ASN A 44 -8.16 8.18 -40.59
N PHE A 45 -8.27 7.57 -39.43
CA PHE A 45 -8.17 6.11 -39.25
C PHE A 45 -9.06 5.30 -40.20
N PHE A 46 -10.29 5.79 -40.49
CA PHE A 46 -11.23 5.13 -41.40
C PHE A 46 -11.25 5.72 -42.80
N ASN A 47 -10.50 6.80 -43.08
CA ASN A 47 -10.48 7.45 -44.38
C ASN A 47 -9.38 6.89 -45.30
N ASP A 48 -8.33 6.31 -44.76
CA ASP A 48 -7.15 5.86 -45.50
C ASP A 48 -7.27 4.46 -46.09
N PHE A 49 -8.40 3.77 -45.89
CA PHE A 49 -8.69 2.48 -46.51
C PHE A 49 -10.19 2.29 -46.81
N SER A 50 -10.48 1.57 -47.88
CA SER A 50 -11.85 1.21 -48.20
C SER A 50 -12.28 0.00 -47.35
N LEU A 51 -13.30 0.19 -46.49
CA LEU A 51 -13.94 -0.93 -45.78
C LEU A 51 -14.75 -1.75 -46.78
N ASN A 52 -14.23 -2.91 -47.16
CA ASN A 52 -14.92 -3.79 -48.10
C ASN A 52 -15.11 -5.18 -47.47
N PHE A 53 -16.36 -5.56 -47.28
CA PHE A 53 -16.79 -6.84 -46.68
C PHE A 53 -17.61 -7.70 -47.63
N THR A 54 -17.49 -7.46 -48.94
CA THR A 54 -18.32 -8.14 -49.96
C THR A 54 -17.96 -9.60 -50.14
N ASN A 55 -16.71 -10.00 -49.91
CA ASN A 55 -16.29 -11.40 -49.94
C ASN A 55 -15.22 -11.71 -48.91
N TYR A 56 -14.90 -13.00 -48.69
CA TYR A 56 -13.98 -13.45 -47.64
C TYR A 56 -12.55 -12.92 -47.81
N ALA A 57 -12.06 -12.80 -49.04
CA ALA A 57 -10.72 -12.29 -49.32
C ALA A 57 -10.61 -10.78 -48.97
N GLU A 58 -11.58 -9.97 -49.36
CA GLU A 58 -11.65 -8.55 -49.08
C GLU A 58 -11.87 -8.27 -47.59
N THR A 59 -12.60 -9.13 -46.87
CA THR A 59 -12.74 -9.07 -45.41
C THR A 59 -11.40 -9.29 -44.71
N ILE A 60 -10.60 -10.27 -45.17
CA ILE A 60 -9.25 -10.50 -44.61
C ILE A 60 -8.32 -9.33 -44.91
N GLU A 61 -8.36 -8.77 -46.12
CA GLU A 61 -7.53 -7.63 -46.49
C GLU A 61 -7.89 -6.37 -45.67
N THR A 62 -9.18 -6.11 -45.49
CA THR A 62 -9.68 -5.05 -44.61
C THR A 62 -9.19 -5.26 -43.16
N ALA A 63 -9.30 -6.48 -42.62
CA ALA A 63 -8.84 -6.80 -41.27
C ALA A 63 -7.33 -6.64 -41.14
N ALA A 64 -6.54 -7.03 -42.15
CA ALA A 64 -5.08 -6.84 -42.15
C ALA A 64 -4.70 -5.36 -42.19
N SER A 65 -5.40 -4.54 -42.97
CA SER A 65 -5.20 -3.09 -43.07
C SER A 65 -5.51 -2.39 -41.73
N ILE A 66 -6.62 -2.74 -41.09
CA ILE A 66 -6.98 -2.25 -39.74
C ILE A 66 -5.89 -2.62 -38.73
N GLN A 67 -5.43 -3.87 -38.77
CA GLN A 67 -4.37 -4.31 -37.83
C GLN A 67 -3.04 -3.59 -38.09
N GLN A 68 -2.68 -3.31 -39.33
CA GLN A 68 -1.49 -2.55 -39.69
C GLN A 68 -1.60 -1.10 -39.18
N GLN A 69 -2.73 -0.44 -39.40
CA GLN A 69 -2.97 0.94 -38.94
C GLN A 69 -2.92 1.02 -37.39
N GLN A 70 -3.52 0.03 -36.72
CA GLN A 70 -3.47 -0.06 -35.26
C GLN A 70 -2.02 -0.19 -34.75
N ARG A 71 -1.17 -0.98 -35.39
CA ARG A 71 0.25 -1.10 -35.04
C ARG A 71 0.99 0.23 -35.21
N VAL A 72 0.75 0.96 -36.30
CA VAL A 72 1.37 2.29 -36.50
C VAL A 72 0.93 3.27 -35.41
N LEU A 73 -0.35 3.27 -35.03
CA LEU A 73 -0.86 4.10 -33.94
C LEU A 73 -0.21 3.72 -32.61
N ASP A 74 -0.10 2.42 -32.31
CA ASP A 74 0.53 1.91 -31.10
C ASP A 74 2.03 2.29 -31.03
N GLU A 75 2.75 2.21 -32.16
CA GLU A 75 4.15 2.65 -32.25
C GLU A 75 4.30 4.15 -31.97
N ARG A 76 3.44 5.00 -32.53
CA ARG A 76 3.47 6.46 -32.29
C ARG A 76 3.12 6.79 -30.85
N THR A 77 2.09 6.15 -30.31
CA THR A 77 1.71 6.31 -28.91
C THR A 77 2.84 5.90 -27.96
N ASN A 78 3.54 4.79 -28.26
CA ASN A 78 4.67 4.34 -27.47
C ASN A 78 5.87 5.27 -27.57
N ALA A 79 6.19 5.77 -28.79
CA ALA A 79 7.24 6.78 -28.99
C ALA A 79 6.94 8.07 -28.22
N TRP A 80 5.71 8.56 -28.28
CA TRP A 80 5.29 9.73 -27.49
C TRP A 80 5.44 9.51 -25.98
N LYS A 81 4.99 8.34 -25.47
CA LYS A 81 5.16 7.98 -24.03
C LYS A 81 6.63 7.95 -23.63
N GLN A 82 7.49 7.40 -24.47
CA GLN A 82 8.93 7.33 -24.21
C GLN A 82 9.58 8.74 -24.16
N SER A 83 9.28 9.58 -25.17
CA SER A 83 9.79 10.96 -25.18
C SER A 83 9.25 11.79 -24.02
N ALA A 84 7.98 11.57 -23.61
CA ALA A 84 7.38 12.19 -22.44
C ALA A 84 8.10 11.79 -21.13
N GLN A 85 8.41 10.52 -20.96
CA GLN A 85 9.16 10.04 -19.79
C GLN A 85 10.58 10.61 -19.76
N GLN A 86 11.26 10.67 -20.90
CA GLN A 86 12.59 11.29 -21.02
C GLN A 86 12.53 12.78 -20.69
N LEU A 87 11.52 13.51 -21.18
CA LEU A 87 11.34 14.92 -20.89
C LEU A 87 11.15 15.19 -19.39
N VAL A 88 10.34 14.38 -18.71
CA VAL A 88 10.18 14.48 -17.24
C VAL A 88 11.51 14.26 -16.53
N THR A 89 12.31 13.27 -16.98
CA THR A 89 13.64 13.02 -16.40
C THR A 89 14.58 14.21 -16.62
N VAL A 90 14.63 14.75 -17.83
CA VAL A 90 15.46 15.91 -18.17
C VAL A 90 15.02 17.15 -17.37
N GLN A 91 13.73 17.41 -17.23
CA GLN A 91 13.22 18.52 -16.44
C GLN A 91 13.62 18.40 -14.96
N ARG A 92 13.60 17.19 -14.41
CA ARG A 92 14.06 16.91 -13.04
C ARG A 92 15.56 17.18 -12.89
N LEU A 93 16.36 16.69 -13.83
CA LEU A 93 17.81 16.88 -13.83
C LEU A 93 18.20 18.34 -14.01
N LEU A 94 17.43 19.16 -14.74
CA LEU A 94 17.65 20.60 -14.82
C LEU A 94 17.54 21.30 -13.46
N GLY A 95 16.72 20.79 -12.55
CA GLY A 95 16.65 21.32 -11.18
C GLY A 95 17.82 20.91 -10.29
N ASN A 96 18.34 19.69 -10.45
CA ASN A 96 19.50 19.14 -9.74
C ASN A 96 20.12 18.01 -10.58
N PRO A 97 21.14 18.31 -11.40
CA PRO A 97 21.68 17.34 -12.36
C PRO A 97 22.30 16.12 -11.68
N TYR A 98 23.14 16.36 -10.68
CA TYR A 98 23.85 15.32 -9.93
C TYR A 98 24.15 15.81 -8.51
N PHE A 99 24.42 14.88 -7.62
CA PHE A 99 24.76 15.16 -6.22
C PHE A 99 26.08 14.54 -5.79
N ALA A 100 26.65 13.64 -6.60
CA ALA A 100 27.93 13.00 -6.29
C ALA A 100 28.77 12.77 -7.54
N ARG A 101 30.10 12.74 -7.32
CA ARG A 101 31.12 12.30 -8.26
C ARG A 101 31.95 11.22 -7.62
N ILE A 102 32.30 10.19 -8.40
CA ILE A 102 33.25 9.14 -8.03
C ILE A 102 34.30 9.05 -9.11
N ASP A 103 35.57 9.03 -8.70
CA ASP A 103 36.68 8.63 -9.54
C ASP A 103 37.16 7.24 -9.08
N PHE A 104 37.18 6.29 -9.98
CA PHE A 104 37.57 4.92 -9.69
C PHE A 104 38.35 4.29 -10.84
N GLN A 105 39.00 3.16 -10.57
CA GLN A 105 39.75 2.38 -11.55
C GLN A 105 39.40 0.90 -11.40
N GLU A 106 39.04 0.27 -12.51
CA GLU A 106 38.84 -1.19 -12.58
C GLU A 106 40.13 -1.87 -13.02
N GLY A 107 40.69 -2.68 -12.13
CA GLY A 107 41.91 -3.41 -12.40
C GLY A 107 43.07 -2.55 -12.91
N ARG A 108 43.48 -2.77 -14.20
CA ARG A 108 44.49 -1.99 -14.89
C ARG A 108 43.95 -1.01 -15.94
N GLU A 109 42.64 -0.84 -15.99
CA GLU A 109 42.01 0.10 -16.94
C GLU A 109 42.33 1.55 -16.58
N LYS A 110 41.97 2.47 -17.50
CA LYS A 110 42.14 3.90 -17.22
C LYS A 110 41.17 4.36 -16.13
N PRO A 111 41.59 5.29 -15.26
CA PRO A 111 40.67 5.86 -14.29
C PRO A 111 39.44 6.47 -14.98
N GLU A 112 38.27 6.17 -14.40
CA GLU A 112 36.98 6.67 -14.85
C GLU A 112 36.37 7.63 -13.82
N THR A 113 35.64 8.61 -14.35
CA THR A 113 34.86 9.55 -13.54
C THR A 113 33.40 9.42 -13.89
N ILE A 114 32.55 9.21 -12.88
CA ILE A 114 31.09 9.20 -13.03
C ILE A 114 30.44 10.24 -12.12
N TYR A 115 29.35 10.82 -12.62
CA TYR A 115 28.47 11.71 -11.86
C TYR A 115 27.15 11.01 -11.62
N ILE A 116 26.65 11.06 -10.38
CA ILE A 116 25.45 10.34 -9.94
C ILE A 116 24.33 11.33 -9.65
N GLY A 117 23.18 11.10 -10.27
CA GLY A 117 21.98 11.93 -10.12
C GLY A 117 20.70 11.13 -9.92
N LEU A 118 19.56 11.82 -9.91
CA LEU A 118 18.23 11.23 -9.74
C LEU A 118 17.71 10.49 -10.99
N GLY A 119 18.47 10.47 -12.06
CA GLY A 119 18.18 9.75 -13.30
C GLY A 119 19.39 9.69 -14.19
N SER A 120 19.40 8.81 -15.19
CA SER A 120 20.47 8.75 -16.19
C SER A 120 20.26 9.78 -17.28
N PHE A 121 21.36 10.36 -17.75
CA PHE A 121 21.37 11.23 -18.93
C PHE A 121 22.53 10.88 -19.84
N THR A 122 22.21 10.69 -21.11
CA THR A 122 23.16 10.36 -22.18
C THR A 122 23.09 11.46 -23.24
N ASN A 123 24.22 11.94 -23.71
CA ASN A 123 24.27 12.92 -24.81
C ASN A 123 24.00 12.25 -26.16
N GLU A 124 23.94 13.04 -27.24
CA GLU A 124 23.71 12.58 -28.63
C GLU A 124 24.76 11.58 -29.12
N ALA A 125 25.99 11.69 -28.61
CA ALA A 125 27.09 10.79 -28.96
C ALA A 125 27.02 9.43 -28.20
N GLY A 126 25.96 9.20 -27.40
CA GLY A 126 25.79 7.98 -26.63
C GLY A 126 26.62 7.91 -25.34
N LYS A 127 27.30 8.99 -24.96
CA LYS A 127 28.09 9.04 -23.73
C LYS A 127 27.20 9.35 -22.52
N PHE A 128 27.31 8.52 -21.48
CA PHE A 128 26.67 8.80 -20.19
C PHE A 128 27.33 10.01 -19.53
N LEU A 129 26.54 11.04 -19.27
CA LEU A 129 26.97 12.25 -18.54
C LEU A 129 26.53 12.19 -17.07
N ILE A 130 25.37 11.55 -16.79
CA ILE A 130 24.84 11.36 -15.44
C ILE A 130 24.36 9.92 -15.33
N TYR A 131 24.75 9.25 -14.26
CA TYR A 131 24.30 7.91 -13.90
C TYR A 131 23.17 7.98 -12.89
N ASP A 132 22.15 7.16 -13.09
CA ASP A 132 21.07 7.02 -12.12
C ASP A 132 21.60 6.41 -10.80
N TRP A 133 21.20 6.93 -9.67
CA TRP A 133 21.59 6.44 -8.35
C TRP A 133 21.25 4.96 -8.13
N ARG A 134 20.25 4.44 -8.85
CA ARG A 134 19.80 3.04 -8.81
C ARG A 134 20.67 2.11 -9.64
N ALA A 135 21.47 2.62 -10.56
CA ALA A 135 22.35 1.80 -11.39
C ALA A 135 23.34 0.97 -10.54
N PRO A 136 23.72 -0.22 -10.98
CA PRO A 136 24.69 -1.04 -10.26
C PRO A 136 25.97 -0.32 -9.89
N ILE A 137 26.57 0.43 -10.82
CA ILE A 137 27.80 1.17 -10.61
C ILE A 137 27.67 2.28 -9.55
N SER A 138 26.48 2.87 -9.42
CA SER A 138 26.21 3.91 -8.42
C SER A 138 26.24 3.36 -6.98
N SER A 139 26.18 2.03 -6.78
CA SER A 139 26.30 1.42 -5.44
C SER A 139 27.68 1.65 -4.82
N ILE A 140 28.73 1.86 -5.63
CA ILE A 140 30.08 2.19 -5.17
C ILE A 140 30.04 3.41 -4.23
N TYR A 141 29.19 4.39 -4.55
CA TYR A 141 29.02 5.58 -3.73
C TYR A 141 28.48 5.28 -2.32
N TYR A 142 27.54 4.33 -2.21
CA TYR A 142 26.82 4.03 -0.95
C TYR A 142 27.52 2.95 -0.12
N ASP A 143 28.19 1.98 -0.74
CA ASP A 143 28.67 0.76 -0.07
C ASP A 143 30.10 0.83 0.43
N GLY A 144 30.92 1.75 -0.09
CA GLY A 144 32.35 1.81 0.20
C GLY A 144 32.91 3.19 0.51
N GLY A 145 34.05 3.22 1.21
CA GLY A 145 34.91 4.38 1.35
C GLY A 145 35.88 4.52 0.17
N LEU A 146 37.03 5.20 0.38
CA LEU A 146 38.16 5.18 -0.56
C LEU A 146 38.88 3.86 -0.54
N GLY A 147 39.52 3.46 -1.64
CA GLY A 147 40.25 2.22 -1.78
C GLY A 147 39.45 1.13 -2.50
N LYS A 148 39.71 -0.14 -2.17
CA LYS A 148 39.07 -1.28 -2.84
C LYS A 148 37.62 -1.44 -2.42
N VAL A 149 36.72 -1.39 -3.40
CA VAL A 149 35.27 -1.57 -3.21
C VAL A 149 34.78 -2.64 -4.17
N THR A 150 33.87 -3.50 -3.70
CA THR A 150 33.21 -4.50 -4.54
C THR A 150 31.75 -4.14 -4.70
N TYR A 151 31.25 -4.11 -5.95
CA TYR A 151 29.84 -3.86 -6.25
C TYR A 151 29.26 -4.98 -7.11
N GLN A 152 27.94 -5.16 -7.06
CA GLN A 152 27.24 -6.24 -7.77
C GLN A 152 26.79 -5.76 -9.14
N THR A 153 27.19 -6.48 -10.19
CA THR A 153 26.70 -6.30 -11.56
C THR A 153 25.82 -7.49 -11.98
N PRO A 154 25.11 -7.41 -13.11
CA PRO A 154 24.41 -8.58 -13.66
C PRO A 154 25.32 -9.77 -13.92
N ASP A 155 26.58 -9.52 -14.26
CA ASP A 155 27.59 -10.54 -14.59
C ASP A 155 28.36 -11.05 -13.37
N GLY A 156 28.05 -10.52 -12.17
CA GLY A 156 28.68 -10.92 -10.92
C GLY A 156 29.34 -9.77 -10.17
N PRO A 157 30.06 -10.07 -9.07
CA PRO A 157 30.73 -9.05 -8.28
C PRO A 157 31.95 -8.50 -9.02
N GLN A 158 32.05 -7.17 -9.12
CA GLN A 158 33.16 -6.44 -9.71
C GLN A 158 33.91 -5.68 -8.63
N GLN A 159 35.25 -5.68 -8.69
CA GLN A 159 36.13 -4.98 -7.76
C GLN A 159 36.78 -3.77 -8.43
N VAL A 160 36.62 -2.60 -7.79
CA VAL A 160 37.21 -1.34 -8.24
C VAL A 160 38.02 -0.71 -7.11
N THR A 161 38.94 0.21 -7.49
CA THR A 161 39.68 1.05 -6.54
C THR A 161 39.17 2.48 -6.66
N VAL A 162 38.55 2.98 -5.63
CA VAL A 162 37.98 4.34 -5.55
C VAL A 162 39.06 5.31 -5.07
N SER A 163 39.35 6.34 -5.86
CA SER A 163 40.34 7.37 -5.54
C SER A 163 39.74 8.67 -5.05
N LEU A 164 38.52 8.99 -5.48
CA LEU A 164 37.82 10.20 -5.06
C LEU A 164 36.32 9.88 -4.87
N LYS A 165 35.74 10.44 -3.79
CA LYS A 165 34.30 10.56 -3.58
C LYS A 165 34.00 12.00 -3.21
N ARG A 166 33.23 12.68 -4.06
CA ARG A 166 32.88 14.10 -3.92
C ARG A 166 31.38 14.27 -3.90
N GLN A 167 30.90 15.06 -2.98
CA GLN A 167 29.48 15.41 -2.81
C GLN A 167 29.25 16.87 -3.20
N PHE A 168 28.05 17.14 -3.76
CA PHE A 168 27.66 18.47 -4.20
C PHE A 168 26.30 18.86 -3.65
N VAL A 169 26.19 20.11 -3.22
CA VAL A 169 24.92 20.80 -3.02
C VAL A 169 24.77 21.81 -4.15
N ILE A 170 23.83 21.52 -5.07
CA ILE A 170 23.59 22.34 -6.26
C ILE A 170 22.23 23.00 -6.13
N LYS A 171 22.18 24.33 -6.26
CA LYS A 171 20.94 25.11 -6.30
C LYS A 171 20.95 26.07 -7.47
N ASN A 172 19.89 26.08 -8.26
CA ASN A 172 19.73 26.98 -9.41
C ASN A 172 20.93 26.99 -10.38
N GLY A 173 21.51 25.79 -10.64
CA GLY A 173 22.66 25.66 -11.53
C GLY A 173 24.00 26.14 -10.95
N GLN A 174 24.08 26.39 -9.64
CA GLN A 174 25.30 26.81 -8.95
C GLN A 174 25.64 25.80 -7.84
N ILE A 175 26.94 25.45 -7.77
CA ILE A 175 27.49 24.65 -6.70
C ILE A 175 27.60 25.50 -5.44
N GLN A 176 26.71 25.30 -4.49
CA GLN A 176 26.75 26.02 -3.20
C GLN A 176 27.85 25.48 -2.32
N THR A 177 27.95 24.15 -2.24
CA THR A 177 28.94 23.49 -1.40
C THR A 177 29.44 22.21 -2.08
N MET A 178 30.68 21.87 -1.81
CA MET A 178 31.37 20.71 -2.34
C MET A 178 32.26 20.10 -1.25
N PHE A 179 32.13 18.78 -1.04
CA PHE A 179 32.88 18.06 -0.01
C PHE A 179 33.54 16.81 -0.60
N ASP A 180 34.79 16.60 -0.27
CA ASP A 180 35.48 15.33 -0.49
C ASP A 180 35.31 14.46 0.77
N THR A 181 34.85 13.23 0.62
CA THR A 181 34.58 12.36 1.76
C THR A 181 35.40 11.06 1.65
N THR A 182 35.91 10.60 2.78
CA THR A 182 36.59 9.31 2.90
C THR A 182 35.62 8.21 3.33
N GLU A 183 34.47 8.59 3.86
CA GLU A 183 33.41 7.70 4.36
C GLU A 183 32.23 7.59 3.40
N THR A 184 31.24 6.76 3.75
CA THR A 184 30.07 6.52 2.90
C THR A 184 29.24 7.80 2.69
N ILE A 185 28.94 8.55 3.76
CA ILE A 185 28.33 9.89 3.67
C ILE A 185 28.82 10.70 4.86
N GLY A 186 29.38 11.88 4.60
CA GLY A 186 29.89 12.76 5.66
C GLY A 186 28.76 13.36 6.51
N ASP A 187 28.93 13.35 7.82
CA ASP A 187 28.00 13.98 8.78
C ASP A 187 27.68 15.44 8.45
N GLN A 188 28.63 16.13 7.79
CA GLN A 188 28.50 17.53 7.41
C GLN A 188 27.41 17.77 6.36
N MET A 189 27.30 16.89 5.35
CA MET A 189 26.22 16.96 4.36
C MET A 189 24.86 16.64 4.99
N LEU A 190 24.82 15.64 5.87
CA LEU A 190 23.61 15.31 6.63
C LEU A 190 23.14 16.49 7.47
N LEU A 191 24.03 17.21 8.13
CA LEU A 191 23.70 18.40 8.93
C LEU A 191 23.18 19.54 8.08
N GLU A 192 23.78 19.80 6.91
CA GLU A 192 23.34 20.84 5.97
C GLU A 192 21.96 20.54 5.40
N VAL A 193 21.75 19.28 4.99
CA VAL A 193 20.48 18.78 4.43
C VAL A 193 19.37 18.77 5.47
N LEU A 194 19.63 18.31 6.69
CA LEU A 194 18.66 18.27 7.78
C LEU A 194 18.40 19.64 8.41
N GLY A 195 19.26 20.61 8.14
CA GLY A 195 19.12 22.02 8.59
C GLY A 195 18.19 22.86 7.70
N GLU A 196 17.89 22.42 6.48
CA GLU A 196 16.99 23.14 5.57
C GLU A 196 15.50 22.87 5.89
N LYS A 197 14.64 23.88 5.67
CA LYS A 197 13.19 23.78 5.92
C LYS A 197 12.52 22.81 4.96
N SER A 198 11.43 22.21 5.40
CA SER A 198 10.74 21.02 4.92
C SER A 198 10.27 20.93 3.45
N ASP A 199 10.33 21.98 2.66
CA ASP A 199 9.82 21.96 1.25
C ASP A 199 10.72 21.22 0.24
N THR A 200 11.94 20.83 0.66
CA THR A 200 12.93 20.16 -0.20
C THR A 200 13.18 18.71 0.18
N GLN A 201 12.30 18.08 0.94
CA GLN A 201 12.55 16.85 1.72
C GLN A 201 13.01 15.63 0.92
N MET A 202 12.63 15.49 -0.35
CA MET A 202 12.86 14.24 -1.07
C MET A 202 14.11 14.20 -1.94
N LYS A 203 14.52 15.33 -2.50
CA LYS A 203 15.78 15.41 -3.28
C LYS A 203 16.99 15.07 -2.42
N THR A 204 16.89 15.41 -1.15
CA THR A 204 17.93 15.20 -0.14
C THR A 204 17.96 13.75 0.38
N ILE A 205 16.87 13.02 0.35
CA ILE A 205 16.80 11.63 0.86
C ILE A 205 17.72 10.69 0.07
N VAL A 206 17.80 10.83 -1.24
CA VAL A 206 18.68 9.96 -2.07
C VAL A 206 20.16 10.27 -1.84
N THR A 207 20.49 11.52 -1.55
CA THR A 207 21.88 11.95 -1.31
C THR A 207 22.43 11.45 0.02
N THR A 208 21.57 11.13 0.96
CA THR A 208 21.89 10.77 2.35
C THR A 208 21.64 9.30 2.69
N ILE A 209 21.46 8.44 1.68
CA ILE A 209 21.30 6.99 1.89
C ILE A 209 22.52 6.43 2.59
N GLN A 210 22.30 5.90 3.80
CA GLN A 210 23.35 5.24 4.57
C GLN A 210 23.59 3.80 4.08
N ARG A 211 24.72 3.23 4.44
CA ARG A 211 25.11 1.87 4.02
C ARG A 211 24.07 0.82 4.40
N GLU A 212 23.54 0.89 5.61
CA GLU A 212 22.49 -0.05 6.07
C GLU A 212 21.19 0.10 5.27
N GLN A 213 20.82 1.34 4.94
CA GLN A 213 19.67 1.61 4.09
C GLN A 213 19.90 1.10 2.65
N ASN A 214 21.11 1.27 2.11
CA ASN A 214 21.44 0.78 0.76
C ASN A 214 21.33 -0.76 0.68
N GLN A 215 21.70 -1.47 1.74
CA GLN A 215 21.50 -2.93 1.83
C GLN A 215 20.01 -3.32 1.77
N ILE A 216 19.13 -2.56 2.42
CA ILE A 216 17.68 -2.74 2.36
C ILE A 216 17.17 -2.47 0.95
N ILE A 217 17.57 -1.36 0.36
CA ILE A 217 17.13 -0.89 -0.96
C ILE A 217 17.45 -1.92 -2.04
N ARG A 218 18.66 -2.45 -2.04
CA ARG A 218 19.18 -3.30 -3.11
C ARG A 218 19.02 -4.82 -2.86
N ASP A 219 18.45 -5.25 -1.74
CA ASP A 219 18.18 -6.66 -1.53
C ASP A 219 17.09 -7.17 -2.49
N THR A 220 17.45 -8.11 -3.35
CA THR A 220 16.53 -8.75 -4.30
C THR A 220 16.34 -10.25 -4.02
N LYS A 221 17.10 -10.80 -3.06
CA LYS A 221 17.14 -12.24 -2.78
C LYS A 221 16.11 -12.66 -1.74
N ALA A 222 15.95 -11.86 -0.68
CA ALA A 222 15.05 -12.20 0.41
C ALA A 222 13.59 -12.33 -0.05
N ASP A 223 12.88 -13.36 0.41
CA ASP A 223 11.42 -13.49 0.31
C ASP A 223 10.73 -12.76 1.46
N LEU A 224 11.40 -12.70 2.63
CA LEU A 224 11.04 -11.83 3.75
C LEU A 224 12.23 -10.94 4.13
N LEU A 225 12.07 -9.65 3.97
CA LEU A 225 13.00 -8.64 4.49
C LEU A 225 12.35 -7.93 5.67
N PHE A 226 12.95 -8.07 6.83
CA PHE A 226 12.50 -7.43 8.06
C PHE A 226 13.39 -6.23 8.37
N VAL A 227 12.80 -5.03 8.39
CA VAL A 227 13.50 -3.77 8.67
C VAL A 227 13.10 -3.27 10.05
N GLN A 228 13.97 -3.49 11.01
CA GLN A 228 13.81 -3.01 12.37
C GLN A 228 14.56 -1.70 12.56
N GLY A 229 13.94 -0.68 13.15
CA GLY A 229 14.66 0.56 13.44
C GLY A 229 13.89 1.47 14.38
N ALA A 230 14.63 2.32 15.07
CA ALA A 230 14.06 3.34 15.94
C ALA A 230 13.21 4.35 15.15
N ALA A 231 12.36 5.11 15.85
CA ALA A 231 11.68 6.24 15.25
C ALA A 231 12.69 7.20 14.61
N GLY A 232 12.42 7.65 13.39
CA GLY A 232 13.29 8.56 12.69
C GLY A 232 14.57 7.97 12.11
N SER A 233 14.73 6.64 12.09
CA SER A 233 15.88 5.98 11.46
C SER A 233 15.80 5.91 9.92
N GLY A 234 14.77 6.48 9.31
CA GLY A 234 14.59 6.49 7.87
C GLY A 234 14.05 5.19 7.28
N LYS A 235 13.40 4.31 8.08
CA LYS A 235 12.79 3.05 7.62
C LYS A 235 11.90 3.25 6.39
N THR A 236 10.95 4.15 6.50
CA THR A 236 9.99 4.43 5.43
C THR A 236 10.64 4.99 4.19
N SER A 237 11.60 5.92 4.36
CA SER A 237 12.37 6.47 3.24
C SER A 237 13.15 5.39 2.51
N ALA A 238 13.84 4.50 3.25
CA ALA A 238 14.57 3.36 2.67
C ALA A 238 13.64 2.41 1.89
N VAL A 239 12.40 2.21 2.37
CA VAL A 239 11.42 1.37 1.66
C VAL A 239 10.89 2.03 0.40
N LEU A 240 10.61 3.33 0.40
CA LEU A 240 10.19 4.04 -0.81
C LEU A 240 11.29 4.03 -1.87
N GLN A 241 12.53 4.23 -1.44
CA GLN A 241 13.71 4.07 -2.31
C GLN A 241 13.86 2.64 -2.81
N ARG A 242 13.57 1.63 -1.97
CA ARG A 242 13.53 0.23 -2.38
C ARG A 242 12.46 -0.04 -3.44
N VAL A 243 11.26 0.50 -3.28
CA VAL A 243 10.21 0.40 -4.31
C VAL A 243 10.69 1.01 -5.62
N ALA A 244 11.25 2.21 -5.59
CA ALA A 244 11.79 2.86 -6.77
C ALA A 244 12.96 2.07 -7.40
N TYR A 245 13.83 1.47 -6.58
CA TYR A 245 14.90 0.60 -7.05
C TYR A 245 14.38 -0.67 -7.72
N LEU A 246 13.38 -1.34 -7.12
CA LEU A 246 12.80 -2.58 -7.67
C LEU A 246 12.09 -2.31 -9.01
N LEU A 247 11.32 -1.23 -9.11
CA LEU A 247 10.67 -0.81 -10.36
C LEU A 247 11.70 -0.47 -11.45
N TYR A 248 12.78 0.19 -11.07
CA TYR A 248 13.91 0.46 -11.97
C TYR A 248 14.62 -0.83 -12.43
N ARG A 249 14.97 -1.71 -11.49
CA ARG A 249 15.74 -2.93 -11.78
C ARG A 249 14.98 -3.93 -12.62
N TYR A 250 13.68 -4.06 -12.40
CA TYR A 250 12.81 -5.02 -13.10
C TYR A 250 11.93 -4.37 -14.16
N ARG A 251 12.40 -3.26 -14.76
CA ARG A 251 11.69 -2.59 -15.85
C ARG A 251 11.27 -3.57 -16.94
N GLY A 252 10.02 -3.45 -17.42
CA GLY A 252 9.42 -4.37 -18.38
C GLY A 252 8.80 -5.63 -17.76
N ASN A 253 9.20 -6.02 -16.52
CA ASN A 253 8.71 -7.22 -15.85
C ASN A 253 7.95 -6.93 -14.53
N LEU A 254 8.11 -5.74 -13.98
CA LEU A 254 7.43 -5.29 -12.76
C LEU A 254 6.80 -3.93 -13.00
N THR A 255 5.51 -3.83 -12.69
CA THR A 255 4.74 -2.58 -12.75
C THR A 255 4.35 -2.12 -11.35
N SER A 256 4.08 -0.82 -11.18
CA SER A 256 3.64 -0.26 -9.90
C SER A 256 2.33 -0.88 -9.39
N SER A 257 1.46 -1.36 -10.29
CA SER A 257 0.22 -2.08 -9.95
C SER A 257 0.45 -3.46 -9.33
N GLN A 258 1.67 -4.01 -9.44
CA GLN A 258 2.07 -5.29 -8.83
C GLN A 258 2.79 -5.12 -7.49
N VAL A 259 2.86 -3.90 -7.01
CA VAL A 259 3.45 -3.53 -5.73
C VAL A 259 2.36 -2.93 -4.84
N ILE A 260 2.21 -3.47 -3.64
CA ILE A 260 1.23 -2.99 -2.67
C ILE A 260 1.92 -2.60 -1.36
N MET A 261 1.50 -1.48 -0.79
CA MET A 261 1.95 -1.04 0.53
C MET A 261 0.77 -0.87 1.49
N PHE A 262 0.92 -1.47 2.65
CA PHE A 262 0.04 -1.28 3.79
C PHE A 262 0.65 -0.21 4.70
N SER A 263 0.00 0.94 4.77
CA SER A 263 0.40 2.10 5.57
C SER A 263 -0.41 2.21 6.86
N PRO A 264 0.13 2.86 7.89
CA PRO A 264 -0.54 2.96 9.19
C PRO A 264 -1.83 3.80 9.12
N ASN A 265 -1.87 4.82 8.26
CA ASN A 265 -3.03 5.71 8.09
C ASN A 265 -3.06 6.33 6.69
N GLN A 266 -4.17 6.97 6.33
CA GLN A 266 -4.36 7.60 5.02
C GLN A 266 -3.46 8.83 4.82
N LEU A 267 -3.22 9.62 5.87
CA LEU A 267 -2.33 10.78 5.79
C LEU A 267 -0.93 10.40 5.34
N PHE A 268 -0.47 9.27 5.82
CA PHE A 268 0.80 8.69 5.43
C PHE A 268 0.80 8.20 3.97
N SER A 269 -0.31 7.63 3.51
CA SER A 269 -0.47 7.24 2.10
C SER A 269 -0.43 8.45 1.17
N ASP A 270 -1.06 9.56 1.55
CA ASP A 270 -1.03 10.81 0.77
C ASP A 270 0.40 11.37 0.67
N TYR A 271 1.17 11.30 1.76
CA TYR A 271 2.58 11.67 1.76
C TYR A 271 3.38 10.81 0.77
N ILE A 272 3.26 9.49 0.84
CA ILE A 272 3.95 8.56 -0.07
C ILE A 272 3.60 8.81 -1.53
N SER A 273 2.34 9.17 -1.82
CA SER A 273 1.87 9.42 -3.18
C SER A 273 2.59 10.58 -3.88
N ASN A 274 3.21 11.49 -3.11
CA ASN A 274 4.03 12.57 -3.64
C ASN A 274 5.50 12.15 -3.85
N VAL A 275 5.98 11.18 -3.07
CA VAL A 275 7.39 10.78 -3.02
C VAL A 275 7.84 9.97 -4.22
N LEU A 276 7.08 8.93 -4.62
CA LEU A 276 7.46 8.04 -5.72
C LEU A 276 7.59 8.78 -7.07
N PRO A 277 6.69 9.73 -7.43
CA PRO A 277 6.87 10.55 -8.62
C PRO A 277 8.15 11.40 -8.58
N GLU A 278 8.56 11.88 -7.40
CA GLU A 278 9.84 12.59 -7.26
C GLU A 278 11.05 11.67 -7.49
N LEU A 279 10.94 10.39 -7.13
CA LEU A 279 11.94 9.37 -7.44
C LEU A 279 11.88 8.85 -8.89
N GLY A 280 10.91 9.31 -9.69
CA GLY A 280 10.77 9.00 -11.11
C GLY A 280 9.93 7.78 -11.41
N GLU A 281 9.15 7.32 -10.47
CA GLU A 281 8.31 6.13 -10.62
C GLU A 281 6.82 6.46 -10.46
N GLN A 282 5.96 5.58 -10.97
CA GLN A 282 4.51 5.69 -10.78
C GLN A 282 4.13 5.22 -9.36
N ASN A 283 3.04 5.77 -8.85
CA ASN A 283 2.52 5.37 -7.55
C ASN A 283 2.09 3.91 -7.54
N MET A 284 2.47 3.20 -6.47
CA MET A 284 2.04 1.84 -6.18
C MET A 284 0.63 1.81 -5.57
N VAL A 285 0.06 0.62 -5.46
CA VAL A 285 -1.20 0.39 -4.75
C VAL A 285 -0.99 0.60 -3.25
N GLN A 286 -1.85 1.40 -2.61
CA GLN A 286 -1.74 1.71 -1.18
C GLN A 286 -3.09 1.51 -0.47
N PHE A 287 -3.03 0.92 0.72
CA PHE A 287 -4.17 0.74 1.62
C PHE A 287 -3.71 0.83 3.07
N THR A 288 -4.62 1.26 3.95
CA THR A 288 -4.52 0.83 5.35
C THR A 288 -5.08 -0.59 5.47
N TYR A 289 -4.67 -1.33 6.51
CA TYR A 289 -5.23 -2.67 6.74
C TYR A 289 -6.76 -2.63 6.89
N TYR A 290 -7.28 -1.61 7.55
CA TYR A 290 -8.70 -1.38 7.70
C TYR A 290 -9.42 -1.20 6.34
N GLN A 291 -8.87 -0.37 5.45
CA GLN A 291 -9.42 -0.17 4.10
C GLN A 291 -9.41 -1.46 3.27
N TYR A 292 -8.35 -2.26 3.39
CA TYR A 292 -8.24 -3.54 2.69
C TYR A 292 -9.34 -4.52 3.14
N VAL A 293 -9.59 -4.60 4.44
CA VAL A 293 -10.62 -5.47 5.01
C VAL A 293 -12.02 -4.96 4.66
N THR A 294 -12.31 -3.66 4.86
CA THR A 294 -13.65 -3.08 4.62
C THR A 294 -14.05 -3.13 3.15
N ARG A 295 -13.11 -2.92 2.23
CA ARG A 295 -13.37 -3.06 0.78
C ARG A 295 -13.85 -4.46 0.41
N ARG A 296 -13.44 -5.48 1.15
CA ARG A 296 -13.83 -6.87 0.93
C ARG A 296 -15.14 -7.26 1.64
N LEU A 297 -15.64 -6.43 2.53
CA LEU A 297 -16.85 -6.61 3.33
C LEU A 297 -17.86 -5.48 3.08
N PRO A 298 -18.32 -5.24 1.82
CA PRO A 298 -19.07 -4.05 1.41
C PRO A 298 -20.41 -4.09 2.08
N HIS A 299 -20.98 -4.29 2.95
CA HIS A 299 -22.29 -4.26 3.60
C HIS A 299 -22.21 -4.55 5.11
N ILE A 300 -20.98 -4.58 5.63
CA ILE A 300 -20.70 -4.80 7.04
C ILE A 300 -19.84 -3.63 7.51
N GLU A 301 -20.27 -2.95 8.55
CA GLU A 301 -19.49 -1.92 9.21
C GLU A 301 -18.45 -2.60 10.11
N VAL A 302 -17.20 -2.59 9.68
CA VAL A 302 -16.10 -3.07 10.51
C VAL A 302 -15.78 -1.99 11.54
N GLN A 303 -15.65 -2.37 12.79
CA GLN A 303 -15.24 -1.49 13.87
C GLN A 303 -13.91 -0.83 13.50
N ASN A 304 -13.87 0.49 13.50
CA ASN A 304 -12.66 1.23 13.13
C ASN A 304 -11.62 1.19 14.28
N LEU A 305 -10.38 1.53 13.94
CA LEU A 305 -9.28 1.57 14.89
C LEU A 305 -9.56 2.55 16.06
N PHE A 306 -10.32 3.62 15.82
CA PHE A 306 -10.72 4.59 16.84
C PHE A 306 -11.57 3.96 17.94
N SER A 307 -12.66 3.31 17.55
CA SER A 307 -13.54 2.66 18.51
C SER A 307 -12.84 1.53 19.25
N GLN A 308 -11.91 0.84 18.62
CA GLN A 308 -11.08 -0.17 19.26
C GLN A 308 -10.12 0.46 20.29
N PHE A 309 -9.53 1.60 19.97
CA PHE A 309 -8.58 2.30 20.83
C PHE A 309 -9.26 2.93 22.06
N GLU A 310 -10.46 3.50 21.88
CA GLU A 310 -11.24 4.13 22.96
C GLU A 310 -12.00 3.13 23.82
N GLN A 311 -12.25 1.92 23.29
CA GLN A 311 -12.97 0.88 24.02
C GLN A 311 -12.10 0.31 25.15
N GLN A 312 -12.54 0.49 26.38
CA GLN A 312 -11.91 -0.14 27.55
C GLN A 312 -12.27 -1.64 27.58
N LEU A 313 -11.44 -2.46 26.94
CA LEU A 313 -11.59 -3.91 26.97
C LEU A 313 -11.32 -4.43 28.38
N THR A 314 -12.19 -5.33 28.85
CA THR A 314 -11.94 -6.08 30.07
C THR A 314 -10.70 -6.99 29.93
N PRO A 315 -10.06 -7.41 31.02
CA PRO A 315 -8.93 -8.35 30.96
C PRO A 315 -9.25 -9.63 30.16
N VAL A 316 -10.46 -10.13 30.26
CA VAL A 316 -10.91 -11.31 29.51
C VAL A 316 -11.02 -11.01 28.01
N GLN A 317 -11.62 -9.88 27.64
CA GLN A 317 -11.72 -9.47 26.24
C GLN A 317 -10.34 -9.26 25.59
N LYS A 318 -9.36 -8.73 26.36
CA LYS A 318 -7.96 -8.63 25.90
C LYS A 318 -7.36 -10.00 25.60
N LYS A 319 -7.58 -11.00 26.50
CA LYS A 319 -7.11 -12.37 26.27
C LYS A 319 -7.76 -12.99 25.02
N ILE A 320 -9.09 -12.85 24.87
CA ILE A 320 -9.83 -13.37 23.72
C ILE A 320 -9.34 -12.72 22.41
N ALA A 321 -9.14 -11.41 22.40
CA ALA A 321 -8.59 -10.71 21.23
C ALA A 321 -7.18 -11.20 20.87
N ARG A 322 -6.33 -11.51 21.88
CA ARG A 322 -5.02 -12.12 21.68
C ARG A 322 -5.12 -13.50 21.03
N VAL A 323 -6.00 -14.36 21.54
CA VAL A 323 -6.27 -15.69 20.94
C VAL A 323 -6.70 -15.55 19.50
N LYS A 324 -7.71 -14.71 19.21
CA LYS A 324 -8.21 -14.46 17.84
C LYS A 324 -7.12 -13.88 16.90
N GLY A 325 -6.10 -13.21 17.46
CA GLY A 325 -4.97 -12.64 16.75
C GLY A 325 -3.77 -13.60 16.58
N SER A 326 -3.79 -14.79 17.14
CA SER A 326 -2.66 -15.72 17.17
C SER A 326 -2.51 -16.55 15.89
N LEU A 327 -1.29 -17.05 15.63
CA LEU A 327 -1.04 -18.00 14.53
C LEU A 327 -1.72 -19.35 14.77
N ASP A 328 -1.89 -19.77 16.00
CA ASP A 328 -2.53 -21.03 16.30
C ASP A 328 -4.03 -20.94 16.01
N PHE A 329 -4.66 -19.80 16.26
CA PHE A 329 -6.04 -19.56 15.83
C PHE A 329 -6.18 -19.51 14.30
N PHE A 330 -5.18 -18.99 13.60
CA PHE A 330 -5.11 -19.02 12.12
C PHE A 330 -5.09 -20.47 11.60
N LYS A 331 -4.25 -21.33 12.18
CA LYS A 331 -4.19 -22.77 11.83
C LYS A 331 -5.49 -23.49 12.20
N THR A 332 -6.08 -23.15 13.33
CA THR A 332 -7.37 -23.71 13.78
C THR A 332 -8.48 -23.40 12.77
N ALA A 333 -8.52 -22.15 12.24
CA ALA A 333 -9.46 -21.80 11.18
C ALA A 333 -9.24 -22.59 9.88
N GLN A 334 -7.99 -22.87 9.51
CA GLN A 334 -7.65 -23.70 8.35
C GLN A 334 -8.09 -25.16 8.54
N THR A 335 -7.80 -25.73 9.71
CA THR A 335 -8.21 -27.10 10.05
C THR A 335 -9.74 -27.24 10.06
N TYR A 336 -10.43 -26.25 10.64
CA TYR A 336 -11.89 -26.19 10.61
C TYR A 336 -12.43 -26.11 9.17
N ALA A 337 -11.88 -25.23 8.33
CA ALA A 337 -12.31 -25.12 6.94
C ALA A 337 -12.11 -26.42 6.15
N THR A 338 -11.02 -27.15 6.40
CA THR A 338 -10.77 -28.46 5.80
C THR A 338 -11.81 -29.50 6.26
N SER A 339 -12.24 -29.45 7.52
CA SER A 339 -13.27 -30.39 8.03
C SER A 339 -14.61 -30.19 7.30
N LEU A 340 -14.91 -29.00 6.83
CA LEU A 340 -16.15 -28.68 6.09
C LEU A 340 -16.22 -29.36 4.71
N GLU A 341 -15.13 -29.90 4.19
CA GLU A 341 -15.15 -30.72 2.98
C GLU A 341 -15.93 -32.04 3.20
N ARG A 342 -15.96 -32.52 4.43
CA ARG A 342 -16.69 -33.77 4.80
C ARG A 342 -18.11 -33.48 5.21
N SER A 343 -18.33 -32.47 6.05
CA SER A 343 -19.68 -32.16 6.58
C SER A 343 -19.69 -30.76 7.21
N GLY A 344 -20.85 -30.23 7.50
CA GLY A 344 -21.02 -29.04 8.35
C GLY A 344 -21.11 -27.72 7.61
N LEU A 345 -20.85 -27.65 6.29
CA LEU A 345 -20.99 -26.41 5.53
C LEU A 345 -22.46 -25.94 5.50
N ARG A 346 -22.65 -24.66 5.81
CA ARG A 346 -23.98 -24.05 5.92
C ARG A 346 -24.37 -23.32 4.65
N PHE A 347 -25.57 -23.63 4.14
CA PHE A 347 -26.14 -23.03 2.96
C PHE A 347 -27.37 -22.19 3.29
N ARG A 348 -27.76 -21.31 2.36
CA ARG A 348 -29.00 -20.52 2.35
C ARG A 348 -29.84 -20.96 1.17
N ASP A 349 -31.19 -20.81 1.34
CA ASP A 349 -32.09 -20.95 0.21
C ASP A 349 -31.85 -19.81 -0.79
N ILE A 350 -31.86 -20.15 -2.08
CA ILE A 350 -31.94 -19.15 -3.17
C ILE A 350 -33.44 -18.97 -3.44
N ARG A 351 -33.89 -17.73 -3.41
CA ARG A 351 -35.31 -17.39 -3.58
C ARG A 351 -35.53 -16.63 -4.88
N PHE A 352 -36.70 -16.88 -5.48
CA PHE A 352 -37.19 -16.12 -6.64
C PHE A 352 -38.61 -15.66 -6.34
N ARG A 353 -38.90 -14.38 -6.48
CA ARG A 353 -40.23 -13.78 -6.20
C ARG A 353 -40.84 -14.19 -4.86
N GLY A 354 -40.01 -14.33 -3.82
CA GLY A 354 -40.41 -14.68 -2.47
C GLY A 354 -40.44 -16.20 -2.19
N GLU A 355 -40.49 -17.05 -3.22
CA GLU A 355 -40.50 -18.52 -3.08
C GLU A 355 -39.08 -19.11 -3.10
N VAL A 356 -38.97 -20.31 -2.49
CA VAL A 356 -37.70 -21.07 -2.48
C VAL A 356 -37.46 -21.70 -3.84
N PHE A 357 -36.50 -21.17 -4.61
CA PHE A 357 -36.14 -21.68 -5.92
C PHE A 357 -35.16 -22.86 -5.85
N PHE A 358 -34.07 -22.69 -5.08
CA PHE A 358 -33.19 -23.76 -4.67
C PHE A 358 -33.08 -23.80 -3.15
N SER A 359 -33.56 -24.91 -2.56
CA SER A 359 -33.49 -25.08 -1.11
C SER A 359 -32.05 -25.35 -0.65
N ARG A 360 -31.68 -24.85 0.52
CA ARG A 360 -30.40 -25.15 1.21
C ARG A 360 -30.15 -26.68 1.34
N LYS A 361 -31.19 -27.49 1.50
CA LYS A 361 -31.07 -28.94 1.53
C LYS A 361 -30.58 -29.47 0.19
N ARG A 362 -31.19 -29.00 -0.93
CA ARG A 362 -30.82 -29.44 -2.27
C ARG A 362 -29.41 -29.00 -2.64
N ILE A 363 -29.01 -27.75 -2.29
CA ILE A 363 -27.66 -27.24 -2.53
C ILE A 363 -26.65 -28.10 -1.75
N ARG A 364 -26.94 -28.46 -0.48
CA ARG A 364 -26.09 -29.33 0.34
C ARG A 364 -25.91 -30.71 -0.28
N GLU A 365 -26.98 -31.31 -0.75
CA GLU A 365 -26.94 -32.61 -1.44
C GLU A 365 -26.04 -32.58 -2.65
N ILE A 366 -26.15 -31.54 -3.48
CA ILE A 366 -25.29 -31.32 -4.65
C ILE A 366 -23.84 -31.18 -4.22
N PHE A 367 -23.56 -30.33 -3.24
CA PHE A 367 -22.20 -30.05 -2.77
C PHE A 367 -21.49 -31.32 -2.24
N TYR A 368 -22.19 -32.14 -1.44
CA TYR A 368 -21.61 -33.36 -0.87
C TYR A 368 -21.75 -34.60 -1.76
N SER A 369 -22.35 -34.47 -2.94
CA SER A 369 -22.41 -35.59 -3.91
C SER A 369 -21.09 -35.81 -4.67
N TYR A 370 -20.16 -34.85 -4.62
CA TYR A 370 -18.85 -34.98 -5.25
C TYR A 370 -17.89 -35.77 -4.35
N ASN A 371 -17.02 -36.55 -4.97
CA ASN A 371 -16.06 -37.40 -4.29
C ASN A 371 -14.94 -36.67 -3.58
N GLU A 372 -14.04 -37.36 -2.89
CA GLU A 372 -12.97 -36.80 -2.07
C GLU A 372 -11.91 -36.07 -2.87
N ASN A 373 -11.77 -36.30 -4.19
CA ASN A 373 -10.82 -35.61 -5.07
C ASN A 373 -11.24 -34.15 -5.34
N TYR A 374 -12.47 -33.78 -5.00
CA TYR A 374 -12.94 -32.40 -5.10
C TYR A 374 -12.69 -31.67 -3.78
N HIS A 375 -11.58 -30.95 -3.70
CA HIS A 375 -11.34 -30.01 -2.60
C HIS A 375 -12.32 -28.83 -2.63
N MET A 376 -12.43 -28.10 -1.54
CA MET A 376 -13.43 -27.07 -1.28
C MET A 376 -13.72 -26.16 -2.50
N GLY A 377 -12.72 -25.54 -3.11
CA GLY A 377 -12.89 -24.61 -4.24
C GLY A 377 -13.46 -25.29 -5.50
N ASN A 378 -12.93 -26.47 -5.86
CA ASN A 378 -13.39 -27.24 -7.04
C ASN A 378 -14.81 -27.75 -6.83
N ARG A 379 -15.12 -28.25 -5.62
CA ARG A 379 -16.45 -28.72 -5.24
C ARG A 379 -17.48 -27.60 -5.31
N LEU A 380 -17.11 -26.41 -4.85
CA LEU A 380 -17.95 -25.22 -4.93
C LEU A 380 -18.21 -24.81 -6.38
N ASN A 381 -17.19 -24.81 -7.24
CA ASN A 381 -17.34 -24.48 -8.66
C ASN A 381 -18.23 -25.50 -9.38
N ALA A 382 -18.03 -26.79 -9.13
CA ALA A 382 -18.90 -27.83 -9.69
C ALA A 382 -20.36 -27.70 -9.21
N THR A 383 -20.57 -27.29 -7.94
CA THR A 383 -21.90 -26.98 -7.41
C THR A 383 -22.55 -25.81 -8.15
N LYS A 384 -21.80 -24.71 -8.40
CA LYS A 384 -22.29 -23.55 -9.18
C LYS A 384 -22.69 -23.96 -10.59
N GLU A 385 -21.83 -24.68 -11.29
CA GLU A 385 -22.12 -25.17 -12.63
C GLU A 385 -23.39 -26.01 -12.66
N ARG A 386 -23.57 -26.89 -11.66
CA ARG A 386 -24.76 -27.71 -11.54
C ARG A 386 -26.02 -26.88 -11.31
N LEU A 387 -25.92 -25.87 -10.41
CA LEU A 387 -27.05 -24.96 -10.14
C LEU A 387 -27.41 -24.13 -11.37
N ILE A 388 -26.42 -23.61 -12.11
CA ILE A 388 -26.63 -22.86 -13.36
C ILE A 388 -27.28 -23.77 -14.43
N LYS A 389 -26.82 -25.00 -14.61
CA LYS A 389 -27.46 -25.96 -15.51
C LYS A 389 -28.93 -26.27 -15.10
N MET A 390 -29.19 -26.34 -13.82
CA MET A 390 -30.57 -26.53 -13.32
C MET A 390 -31.42 -25.27 -13.54
N LEU A 391 -30.85 -24.06 -13.35
CA LEU A 391 -31.51 -22.79 -13.61
C LEU A 391 -31.91 -22.68 -15.08
N ASN A 392 -30.99 -22.98 -16.00
CA ASN A 392 -31.23 -22.91 -17.44
C ASN A 392 -32.33 -23.90 -17.89
N ARG A 393 -32.39 -25.06 -17.29
CA ARG A 393 -33.47 -26.04 -17.58
C ARG A 393 -34.84 -25.55 -17.12
N LYS A 394 -34.91 -24.70 -16.12
CA LYS A 394 -36.18 -24.15 -15.61
C LYS A 394 -36.70 -22.98 -16.48
N ILE A 395 -35.87 -22.39 -17.37
CA ILE A 395 -36.32 -21.27 -18.21
C ILE A 395 -37.58 -21.65 -19.00
N GLU A 396 -37.58 -22.80 -19.69
CA GLU A 396 -38.71 -23.22 -20.50
C GLU A 396 -39.99 -23.51 -19.74
N SER A 397 -39.87 -24.03 -18.53
CA SER A 397 -41.04 -24.24 -17.65
C SER A 397 -41.59 -22.94 -17.09
N GLU A 398 -40.71 -22.00 -16.79
CA GLU A 398 -41.07 -20.72 -16.19
C GLU A 398 -41.73 -19.76 -17.21
N THR A 399 -41.46 -19.91 -18.51
CA THR A 399 -42.17 -19.13 -19.55
C THR A 399 -43.68 -19.29 -19.53
N LYS A 400 -44.17 -20.40 -18.95
CA LYS A 400 -45.60 -20.69 -18.77
C LYS A 400 -46.20 -20.16 -17.48
N ALA A 401 -45.39 -19.56 -16.60
CA ALA A 401 -45.85 -19.06 -15.32
C ALA A 401 -46.76 -17.82 -15.51
N GLN A 402 -47.77 -17.69 -14.63
CA GLN A 402 -48.75 -16.62 -14.70
C GLN A 402 -48.10 -15.24 -14.72
N TRP A 403 -47.10 -15.00 -13.87
CA TRP A 403 -46.40 -13.71 -13.85
C TRP A 403 -45.74 -13.35 -15.17
N VAL A 404 -45.29 -14.32 -15.98
CA VAL A 404 -44.68 -14.13 -17.29
C VAL A 404 -45.77 -13.74 -18.29
N GLN A 405 -46.92 -14.41 -18.24
CA GLN A 405 -48.08 -14.09 -19.10
C GLN A 405 -48.53 -12.63 -18.89
N GLU A 406 -48.67 -12.25 -17.62
CA GLU A 406 -49.04 -10.88 -17.25
C GLU A 406 -47.96 -9.87 -17.68
N ALA A 407 -46.67 -10.21 -17.50
CA ALA A 407 -45.56 -9.34 -17.88
C ALA A 407 -45.43 -9.15 -19.39
N VAL A 408 -45.64 -10.20 -20.18
CA VAL A 408 -45.61 -10.09 -21.65
C VAL A 408 -46.76 -9.21 -22.19
N GLN A 409 -47.96 -9.33 -21.57
CA GLN A 409 -49.11 -8.49 -21.96
C GLN A 409 -48.93 -7.00 -21.62
N ASN A 410 -48.10 -6.68 -20.65
CA ASN A 410 -47.86 -5.31 -20.15
C ASN A 410 -46.52 -4.73 -20.64
N LEU A 411 -45.84 -5.36 -21.62
CA LEU A 411 -44.62 -4.82 -22.21
C LEU A 411 -44.87 -3.49 -22.92
N SER A 412 -44.09 -2.47 -22.59
CA SER A 412 -44.09 -1.21 -23.31
C SER A 412 -43.32 -1.31 -24.63
N ASP A 413 -43.62 -0.42 -25.59
CA ASP A 413 -42.90 -0.35 -26.89
C ASP A 413 -41.40 -0.15 -26.70
N GLU A 414 -40.99 0.52 -25.64
CA GLU A 414 -39.59 0.75 -25.33
C GLU A 414 -38.90 -0.54 -24.83
N GLU A 415 -39.57 -1.32 -23.99
CA GLU A 415 -39.09 -2.63 -23.54
C GLU A 415 -39.02 -3.64 -24.70
N ILE A 416 -40.02 -3.65 -25.54
CA ILE A 416 -40.03 -4.50 -26.77
C ILE A 416 -38.81 -4.19 -27.65
N ARG A 417 -38.54 -2.89 -27.92
CA ARG A 417 -37.37 -2.47 -28.70
C ARG A 417 -36.06 -2.85 -27.99
N SER A 418 -35.98 -2.68 -26.67
CA SER A 418 -34.77 -3.05 -25.91
C SER A 418 -34.47 -4.54 -25.93
N MET A 419 -35.48 -5.39 -26.01
CA MET A 419 -35.35 -6.87 -26.13
C MET A 419 -34.99 -7.34 -27.53
N GLN A 420 -35.20 -6.50 -28.56
CA GLN A 420 -34.87 -6.79 -29.95
C GLN A 420 -33.52 -6.15 -30.36
N GLN A 421 -32.47 -6.37 -29.57
CA GLN A 421 -31.13 -5.73 -29.70
C GLN A 421 -30.54 -5.74 -31.13
N ASP A 422 -30.90 -6.73 -31.96
CA ASP A 422 -30.40 -6.88 -33.33
C ASP A 422 -31.35 -6.29 -34.39
N GLY A 423 -32.26 -5.41 -34.02
CA GLY A 423 -33.31 -4.84 -34.90
C GLY A 423 -34.63 -5.59 -34.83
N PRO A 424 -35.69 -5.08 -35.56
CA PRO A 424 -36.99 -5.68 -35.54
C PRO A 424 -36.95 -7.13 -36.03
N LYS A 425 -37.41 -8.09 -35.21
CA LYS A 425 -37.49 -9.50 -35.58
C LYS A 425 -38.86 -9.81 -36.17
N GLU A 426 -38.88 -10.43 -37.34
CA GLU A 426 -40.11 -11.01 -37.90
C GLU A 426 -40.39 -12.37 -37.25
N PHE A 427 -41.57 -12.52 -36.64
CA PHE A 427 -42.03 -13.76 -36.04
C PHE A 427 -42.98 -14.49 -36.99
N LYS A 428 -42.93 -15.81 -37.02
CA LYS A 428 -43.79 -16.63 -37.88
C LYS A 428 -45.26 -16.58 -37.48
N ASN A 429 -45.51 -16.45 -36.20
CA ASN A 429 -46.85 -16.37 -35.60
C ASN A 429 -46.76 -15.74 -34.19
N SER A 430 -47.91 -15.42 -33.59
CA SER A 430 -48.01 -14.85 -32.26
C SER A 430 -47.46 -15.74 -31.16
N ASP A 431 -47.46 -17.07 -31.34
CA ASP A 431 -46.88 -17.99 -30.36
C ASP A 431 -45.35 -17.91 -30.32
N ASP A 432 -44.70 -17.72 -31.47
CA ASP A 432 -43.24 -17.55 -31.53
C ASP A 432 -42.82 -16.21 -30.96
N GLU A 433 -43.60 -15.16 -31.18
CA GLU A 433 -43.42 -13.85 -30.58
C GLU A 433 -43.55 -13.91 -29.05
N TYR A 434 -44.63 -14.49 -28.56
CA TYR A 434 -44.84 -14.71 -27.15
C TYR A 434 -43.68 -15.48 -26.52
N ARG A 435 -43.26 -16.59 -27.11
CA ARG A 435 -42.14 -17.41 -26.59
C ARG A 435 -40.86 -16.63 -26.52
N PHE A 436 -40.57 -15.80 -27.50
CA PHE A 436 -39.38 -14.95 -27.52
C PHE A 436 -39.39 -13.98 -26.34
N PHE A 437 -40.45 -13.17 -26.17
CA PHE A 437 -40.51 -12.21 -25.07
C PHE A 437 -40.60 -12.86 -23.71
N ALA A 438 -41.38 -13.94 -23.57
CA ALA A 438 -41.49 -14.70 -22.34
C ALA A 438 -40.11 -15.24 -21.91
N ARG A 439 -39.31 -15.75 -22.84
CA ARG A 439 -37.97 -16.25 -22.58
C ARG A 439 -37.02 -15.12 -22.15
N GLN A 440 -37.06 -13.97 -22.80
CA GLN A 440 -36.26 -12.80 -22.44
C GLN A 440 -36.58 -12.32 -21.04
N LEU A 441 -37.85 -12.21 -20.69
CA LEU A 441 -38.33 -11.82 -19.36
C LEU A 441 -37.87 -12.79 -18.26
N VAL A 442 -37.98 -14.10 -18.52
CA VAL A 442 -37.51 -15.11 -17.57
C VAL A 442 -36.00 -15.04 -17.40
N MET A 443 -35.23 -14.90 -18.49
CA MET A 443 -33.78 -14.74 -18.41
C MET A 443 -33.39 -13.52 -17.59
N LYS A 444 -34.00 -12.37 -17.86
CA LYS A 444 -33.80 -11.13 -17.09
C LYS A 444 -34.17 -11.30 -15.62
N GLY A 445 -35.27 -12.01 -15.32
CA GLY A 445 -35.67 -12.35 -13.95
C GLY A 445 -34.67 -13.28 -13.25
N PHE A 446 -34.06 -14.21 -13.99
CA PHE A 446 -33.10 -15.18 -13.46
C PHE A 446 -31.68 -14.61 -13.31
N ASP A 447 -31.36 -13.46 -13.90
CA ASP A 447 -30.05 -12.80 -13.75
C ASP A 447 -29.67 -12.60 -12.28
N ALA A 448 -30.62 -12.23 -11.43
CA ALA A 448 -30.38 -12.06 -10.00
C ALA A 448 -29.99 -13.40 -9.33
N ILE A 449 -30.67 -14.50 -9.68
CA ILE A 449 -30.36 -15.85 -9.19
C ILE A 449 -28.97 -16.28 -9.68
N GLN A 450 -28.69 -16.07 -10.97
CA GLN A 450 -27.39 -16.39 -11.57
C GLN A 450 -26.25 -15.61 -10.86
N GLN A 451 -26.45 -14.33 -10.62
CA GLN A 451 -25.48 -13.52 -9.88
C GLN A 451 -25.31 -14.02 -8.44
N ASP A 452 -26.35 -14.42 -7.77
CA ASP A 452 -26.28 -14.98 -6.41
C ASP A 452 -25.49 -16.30 -6.39
N ILE A 453 -25.66 -17.15 -7.41
CA ILE A 453 -24.88 -18.38 -7.58
C ILE A 453 -23.40 -18.03 -7.86
N VAL A 454 -23.12 -17.19 -8.83
CA VAL A 454 -21.75 -16.80 -9.21
C VAL A 454 -21.00 -16.16 -8.05
N ARG A 455 -21.68 -15.31 -7.28
CA ARG A 455 -21.11 -14.60 -6.12
C ARG A 455 -21.10 -15.38 -4.82
N ASN A 456 -21.42 -16.69 -4.83
CA ASN A 456 -21.48 -17.57 -3.66
C ASN A 456 -22.46 -17.13 -2.55
N ARG A 457 -23.50 -16.35 -2.87
CA ARG A 457 -24.44 -15.82 -1.87
C ARG A 457 -25.32 -16.92 -1.23
N PHE A 458 -25.36 -18.11 -1.82
CA PHE A 458 -26.01 -19.28 -1.25
C PHE A 458 -25.23 -19.92 -0.09
N ILE A 459 -23.98 -19.50 0.17
CA ILE A 459 -23.23 -19.93 1.35
C ILE A 459 -23.57 -19.03 2.54
N ASN A 460 -23.89 -19.62 3.68
CA ASN A 460 -24.16 -18.89 4.90
C ASN A 460 -22.88 -18.62 5.70
N ILE A 461 -22.02 -17.74 5.21
CA ILE A 461 -20.72 -17.43 5.86
C ILE A 461 -20.90 -16.96 7.30
N ARG A 462 -21.89 -16.08 7.57
CA ARG A 462 -22.18 -15.64 8.93
C ARG A 462 -22.47 -16.82 9.87
N GLY A 463 -23.41 -17.68 9.46
CA GLY A 463 -23.75 -18.87 10.26
C GLY A 463 -22.58 -19.85 10.38
N GLN A 464 -21.72 -19.89 9.37
CA GLN A 464 -20.51 -20.72 9.39
C GLN A 464 -19.48 -20.20 10.39
N TYR A 465 -19.25 -18.90 10.43
CA TYR A 465 -18.32 -18.30 11.38
C TYR A 465 -18.80 -18.44 12.82
N VAL A 466 -20.10 -18.26 13.08
CA VAL A 466 -20.69 -18.56 14.40
C VAL A 466 -20.51 -20.03 14.78
N SER A 467 -20.66 -20.97 13.82
CA SER A 467 -20.38 -22.37 14.09
C SER A 467 -18.94 -22.67 14.41
N PHE A 468 -18.01 -22.02 13.68
CA PHE A 468 -16.58 -22.08 13.97
C PHE A 468 -16.30 -21.59 15.40
N LEU A 469 -16.76 -20.40 15.78
CA LEU A 469 -16.53 -19.85 17.12
C LEU A 469 -17.09 -20.77 18.23
N ARG A 470 -18.25 -21.41 18.00
CA ARG A 470 -18.83 -22.36 18.96
C ARG A 470 -18.06 -23.69 19.06
N GLU A 471 -17.34 -24.06 18.01
CA GLU A 471 -16.52 -25.27 17.97
C GLU A 471 -15.12 -25.06 18.57
N VAL A 472 -14.69 -23.80 18.69
CA VAL A 472 -13.35 -23.43 19.21
C VAL A 472 -13.04 -24.12 20.56
N PRO A 473 -13.91 -24.16 21.58
CA PRO A 473 -13.60 -24.85 22.84
C PRO A 473 -13.24 -26.32 22.70
N ALA A 474 -13.71 -27.00 21.63
CA ALA A 474 -13.40 -28.40 21.37
C ALA A 474 -12.11 -28.61 20.57
N ILE A 475 -11.62 -27.57 19.84
CA ILE A 475 -10.51 -27.70 18.90
C ILE A 475 -9.31 -26.76 19.22
N TYR A 476 -9.44 -25.96 20.27
CA TYR A 476 -8.42 -25.02 20.76
C TYR A 476 -8.36 -25.03 22.27
N ASP A 477 -7.18 -25.07 22.87
CA ASP A 477 -7.00 -25.08 24.33
C ASP A 477 -7.16 -23.69 24.93
N LEU A 478 -8.41 -23.29 25.19
CA LEU A 478 -8.74 -22.01 25.82
C LEU A 478 -8.27 -21.94 27.30
N ALA A 479 -8.19 -23.08 27.96
CA ALA A 479 -7.78 -23.14 29.37
C ALA A 479 -6.30 -22.76 29.55
N ALA A 480 -5.45 -23.14 28.59
CA ALA A 480 -4.04 -22.71 28.58
C ALA A 480 -3.88 -21.18 28.48
N GLU A 481 -4.84 -20.50 27.87
CA GLU A 481 -4.88 -19.04 27.76
C GLU A 481 -5.58 -18.38 28.96
N GLY A 482 -6.07 -19.17 29.91
CA GLY A 482 -6.83 -18.72 31.07
C GLY A 482 -8.17 -18.10 30.68
N ILE A 483 -8.88 -18.71 29.73
CA ILE A 483 -10.22 -18.37 29.27
C ILE A 483 -11.14 -19.55 29.53
N SER A 484 -12.23 -19.34 30.26
CA SER A 484 -13.26 -20.36 30.47
C SER A 484 -14.19 -20.47 29.25
N GLU A 485 -14.84 -21.65 29.09
CA GLU A 485 -15.82 -21.83 28.04
C GLU A 485 -17.00 -20.86 28.15
N ALA A 486 -17.40 -20.50 29.38
CA ALA A 486 -18.48 -19.54 29.60
C ALA A 486 -18.09 -18.11 29.12
N GLU A 487 -16.86 -17.67 29.38
CA GLU A 487 -16.35 -16.39 28.89
C GLU A 487 -16.24 -16.38 27.36
N TRP A 488 -15.81 -17.48 26.78
CA TRP A 488 -15.77 -17.62 25.32
C TRP A 488 -17.18 -17.58 24.72
N GLN A 489 -18.15 -18.30 25.31
CA GLN A 489 -19.52 -18.28 24.83
C GLN A 489 -20.18 -16.91 24.94
N ALA A 490 -19.90 -16.15 26.00
CA ALA A 490 -20.34 -14.74 26.13
C ALA A 490 -19.82 -13.86 24.99
N GLU A 491 -18.55 -14.06 24.58
CA GLU A 491 -17.98 -13.36 23.43
C GLU A 491 -18.64 -13.76 22.10
N VAL A 492 -18.98 -15.06 21.93
CA VAL A 492 -19.75 -15.52 20.75
C VAL A 492 -21.12 -14.86 20.69
N ASP A 493 -21.80 -14.73 21.83
CA ASP A 493 -23.11 -14.08 21.90
C ASP A 493 -22.99 -12.55 21.65
N HIS A 494 -21.93 -11.92 22.11
CA HIS A 494 -21.61 -10.53 21.79
C HIS A 494 -21.39 -10.34 20.29
N PHE A 495 -20.57 -11.20 19.66
CA PHE A 495 -20.40 -11.19 18.19
C PHE A 495 -21.74 -11.31 17.45
N ILE A 496 -22.61 -12.23 17.87
CA ILE A 496 -23.93 -12.43 17.25
C ILE A 496 -24.79 -11.18 17.38
N ALA A 497 -24.76 -10.50 18.53
CA ALA A 497 -25.51 -9.27 18.76
C ALA A 497 -25.01 -8.14 17.85
N MET A 498 -23.71 -7.88 17.82
CA MET A 498 -23.12 -6.85 16.94
C MET A 498 -23.38 -7.15 15.46
N PHE A 499 -23.25 -8.39 15.04
CA PHE A 499 -23.47 -8.74 13.64
C PHE A 499 -24.96 -8.64 13.21
N LYS A 500 -25.91 -8.71 14.13
CA LYS A 500 -27.33 -8.39 13.83
C LYS A 500 -27.48 -6.92 13.41
N GLU A 501 -26.69 -6.03 13.99
CA GLU A 501 -26.63 -4.62 13.64
C GLU A 501 -25.74 -4.33 12.42
N ARG A 502 -25.25 -5.37 11.73
CA ARG A 502 -24.27 -5.31 10.62
C ARG A 502 -22.92 -4.72 11.02
N LYS A 503 -22.57 -4.77 12.31
CA LYS A 503 -21.26 -4.38 12.84
C LYS A 503 -20.40 -5.61 13.06
N LEU A 504 -19.10 -5.47 12.79
CA LEU A 504 -18.12 -6.54 12.93
C LEU A 504 -16.97 -6.04 13.81
N PRO A 505 -16.69 -6.67 14.96
CA PRO A 505 -15.52 -6.34 15.76
C PRO A 505 -14.22 -6.50 14.96
N MET A 506 -13.26 -5.63 15.17
CA MET A 506 -11.98 -5.70 14.43
C MET A 506 -11.24 -7.02 14.68
N ALA A 507 -11.30 -7.56 15.90
CA ALA A 507 -10.69 -8.84 16.24
C ALA A 507 -11.29 -10.03 15.45
N ASP A 508 -12.55 -9.93 15.02
CA ASP A 508 -13.24 -10.95 14.23
C ASP A 508 -13.12 -10.70 12.71
N ALA A 509 -12.80 -9.49 12.29
CA ALA A 509 -12.83 -9.10 10.88
C ALA A 509 -11.87 -9.95 10.01
N THR A 510 -10.65 -10.15 10.48
CA THR A 510 -9.65 -10.96 9.74
C THR A 510 -9.99 -12.45 9.78
N PRO A 511 -10.30 -13.07 10.93
CA PRO A 511 -10.72 -14.47 10.96
C PRO A 511 -11.99 -14.75 10.14
N TYR A 512 -12.96 -13.84 10.16
CA TYR A 512 -14.17 -13.95 9.35
C TYR A 512 -13.86 -13.95 7.85
N LEU A 513 -13.03 -13.01 7.41
CA LEU A 513 -12.62 -12.86 6.02
C LEU A 513 -11.75 -14.03 5.55
N HIS A 514 -10.85 -14.51 6.40
CA HIS A 514 -10.02 -15.68 6.13
C HIS A 514 -10.89 -16.96 5.97
N LEU A 515 -11.85 -17.18 6.85
CA LEU A 515 -12.78 -18.32 6.71
C LEU A 515 -13.61 -18.21 5.42
N TYR A 516 -14.04 -16.99 5.06
CA TYR A 516 -14.71 -16.76 3.77
C TYR A 516 -13.82 -17.17 2.59
N ASP A 517 -12.54 -16.78 2.58
CA ASP A 517 -11.60 -17.11 1.52
C ASP A 517 -11.33 -18.62 1.44
N LEU A 518 -11.11 -19.26 2.58
CA LEU A 518 -10.91 -20.72 2.66
C LEU A 518 -12.10 -21.50 2.07
N ILE A 519 -13.32 -21.07 2.38
CA ILE A 519 -14.54 -21.73 1.89
C ILE A 519 -14.78 -21.43 0.41
N THR A 520 -14.58 -20.18 -0.03
CA THR A 520 -14.90 -19.79 -1.42
C THR A 520 -13.79 -20.13 -2.41
N GLY A 521 -12.65 -20.62 -1.94
CA GLY A 521 -11.50 -20.95 -2.78
C GLY A 521 -10.81 -19.71 -3.39
N ARG A 522 -10.96 -18.54 -2.80
CA ARG A 522 -10.19 -17.37 -3.19
C ARG A 522 -8.75 -17.52 -2.74
N HIS A 523 -7.87 -17.90 -3.65
CA HIS A 523 -6.44 -18.12 -3.40
C HIS A 523 -5.61 -16.85 -3.57
N GLY A 524 -6.06 -15.72 -3.03
CA GLY A 524 -5.30 -14.47 -3.01
C GLY A 524 -5.06 -13.83 -4.38
N GLU A 525 -4.41 -12.70 -4.37
CA GLU A 525 -4.01 -11.93 -5.56
C GLU A 525 -2.63 -12.40 -6.04
N ARG A 526 -2.60 -13.27 -7.06
CA ARG A 526 -1.37 -13.85 -7.59
C ARG A 526 -0.54 -12.90 -8.45
N GLU A 527 -1.10 -11.78 -8.83
CA GLU A 527 -0.44 -10.76 -9.65
C GLU A 527 0.53 -9.91 -8.84
N MET A 528 0.26 -9.74 -7.54
CA MET A 528 1.16 -9.00 -6.65
C MET A 528 2.50 -9.71 -6.51
N ARG A 529 3.57 -8.93 -6.68
CA ARG A 529 4.97 -9.38 -6.61
C ARG A 529 5.69 -8.91 -5.36
N TYR A 530 5.32 -7.74 -4.83
CA TYR A 530 5.92 -7.17 -3.63
C TYR A 530 4.84 -6.61 -2.71
N VAL A 531 4.95 -6.96 -1.44
CA VAL A 531 4.10 -6.46 -0.36
C VAL A 531 4.98 -5.76 0.67
N PHE A 532 4.68 -4.51 0.93
CA PHE A 532 5.31 -3.72 1.98
C PHE A 532 4.30 -3.49 3.09
N VAL A 533 4.71 -3.68 4.33
CA VAL A 533 3.86 -3.42 5.52
C VAL A 533 4.64 -2.53 6.46
N ASP A 534 4.14 -1.33 6.70
CA ASP A 534 4.75 -0.41 7.67
C ASP A 534 4.08 -0.56 9.05
N GLU A 535 4.82 -0.19 10.10
CA GLU A 535 4.39 -0.22 11.49
C GLU A 535 3.82 -1.59 11.92
N ILE A 536 4.54 -2.67 11.59
CA ILE A 536 4.07 -4.05 11.83
C ILE A 536 3.78 -4.38 13.29
N GLN A 537 4.33 -3.64 14.24
CA GLN A 537 4.03 -3.81 15.67
C GLN A 537 2.54 -3.55 16.00
N ASP A 538 1.78 -2.96 15.08
CA ASP A 538 0.33 -2.78 15.21
C ASP A 538 -0.48 -3.95 14.61
N TYR A 539 0.21 -4.91 13.99
CA TYR A 539 -0.42 -6.09 13.39
C TYR A 539 -0.38 -7.28 14.34
N THR A 540 -1.44 -8.08 14.28
CA THR A 540 -1.42 -9.38 14.94
C THR A 540 -0.71 -10.41 14.05
N PRO A 541 -0.13 -11.49 14.63
CA PRO A 541 0.42 -12.61 13.87
C PRO A 541 -0.59 -13.20 12.88
N TYR A 542 -1.86 -13.28 13.24
CA TYR A 542 -2.94 -13.71 12.35
C TYR A 542 -3.07 -12.82 11.11
N GLN A 543 -3.04 -11.51 11.29
CA GLN A 543 -3.16 -10.55 10.18
C GLN A 543 -2.00 -10.69 9.19
N LEU A 544 -0.76 -10.85 9.69
CA LEU A 544 0.41 -11.06 8.84
C LEU A 544 0.34 -12.40 8.09
N ALA A 545 -0.09 -13.47 8.77
CA ALA A 545 -0.33 -14.76 8.13
C ALA A 545 -1.42 -14.67 7.05
N TYR A 546 -2.48 -13.93 7.32
CA TYR A 546 -3.54 -13.70 6.36
C TYR A 546 -3.08 -12.90 5.14
N LEU A 547 -2.24 -11.85 5.32
CA LEU A 547 -1.62 -11.14 4.20
C LEU A 547 -0.73 -12.06 3.38
N LYS A 548 0.05 -12.93 4.03
CA LYS A 548 0.87 -13.93 3.31
C LYS A 548 0.03 -14.90 2.49
N ALA A 549 -1.09 -15.36 3.03
CA ALA A 549 -2.04 -16.21 2.32
C ALA A 549 -2.75 -15.45 1.17
N SER A 550 -3.02 -14.15 1.37
CA SER A 550 -3.66 -13.28 0.36
C SER A 550 -2.72 -12.95 -0.80
N PHE A 551 -1.39 -12.94 -0.59
CA PHE A 551 -0.39 -12.61 -1.61
C PHE A 551 0.67 -13.72 -1.72
N PRO A 552 0.31 -14.93 -2.18
CA PRO A 552 1.16 -16.12 -2.05
C PRO A 552 2.47 -16.07 -2.85
N ARG A 553 2.52 -15.27 -3.93
CA ARG A 553 3.71 -15.11 -4.79
C ARG A 553 4.54 -13.89 -4.48
N ALA A 554 4.09 -13.05 -3.57
CA ALA A 554 4.77 -11.82 -3.26
C ALA A 554 5.95 -12.03 -2.31
N LYS A 555 7.00 -11.23 -2.51
CA LYS A 555 8.06 -10.99 -1.54
C LYS A 555 7.60 -9.91 -0.56
N PHE A 556 7.92 -10.12 0.71
CA PHE A 556 7.48 -9.24 1.79
C PHE A 556 8.63 -8.38 2.30
N THR A 557 8.33 -7.11 2.55
CA THR A 557 9.20 -6.20 3.31
C THR A 557 8.37 -5.63 4.47
N LEU A 558 8.76 -5.99 5.69
CA LEU A 558 8.05 -5.65 6.91
C LEU A 558 8.89 -4.63 7.70
N LEU A 559 8.26 -3.49 8.04
CA LEU A 559 8.93 -2.42 8.79
C LEU A 559 8.31 -2.31 10.17
N GLY A 560 9.13 -2.16 11.18
CA GLY A 560 8.63 -1.94 12.52
C GLY A 560 9.64 -1.28 13.47
N ASP A 561 9.09 -0.59 14.44
CA ASP A 561 9.79 -0.15 15.63
C ASP A 561 9.24 -0.94 16.82
N LEU A 562 10.03 -1.90 17.29
CA LEU A 562 9.62 -2.79 18.36
C LEU A 562 9.39 -2.09 19.71
N ASN A 563 9.76 -0.80 19.81
CA ASN A 563 9.54 0.02 21.00
C ASN A 563 8.26 0.86 20.95
N GLN A 564 7.49 0.82 19.83
CA GLN A 564 6.33 1.69 19.61
C GLN A 564 5.01 0.91 19.37
N ALA A 565 4.85 -0.28 19.93
CA ALA A 565 3.58 -1.01 19.84
C ALA A 565 2.45 -0.24 20.55
N ILE A 566 1.42 0.20 19.81
CA ILE A 566 0.24 0.88 20.39
C ILE A 566 -0.95 -0.08 20.53
N PHE A 567 -1.09 -1.04 19.61
CA PHE A 567 -2.27 -1.89 19.50
C PHE A 567 -2.06 -3.33 19.97
N THR A 568 -0.82 -3.78 20.13
CA THR A 568 -0.49 -5.13 20.59
C THR A 568 0.45 -5.09 21.79
N LYS A 569 0.19 -5.97 22.78
CA LYS A 569 1.04 -6.12 23.99
C LYS A 569 2.11 -7.21 23.82
N ASP A 570 2.06 -7.96 22.72
CA ASP A 570 2.98 -9.06 22.54
C ASP A 570 4.39 -8.55 22.31
N ASP A 571 5.35 -9.20 22.98
CA ASP A 571 6.77 -8.92 22.81
C ASP A 571 7.06 -8.95 21.31
N SER A 572 7.53 -7.83 20.79
CA SER A 572 7.80 -7.65 19.37
C SER A 572 8.80 -8.67 18.82
N ARG A 573 9.61 -9.29 19.68
CA ARG A 573 10.46 -10.43 19.31
C ARG A 573 9.61 -11.67 18.98
N THR A 574 8.52 -11.87 19.70
CA THR A 574 7.56 -12.95 19.44
C THR A 574 6.92 -12.75 18.07
N LEU A 575 6.49 -11.53 17.73
CA LEU A 575 5.93 -11.22 16.41
C LEU A 575 6.91 -11.53 15.27
N ILE A 576 8.19 -11.15 15.40
CA ILE A 576 9.23 -11.48 14.41
C ILE A 576 9.40 -12.98 14.29
N ASN A 577 9.54 -13.67 15.43
CA ASN A 577 9.77 -15.12 15.45
C ASN A 577 8.59 -15.89 14.86
N GLU A 578 7.36 -15.49 15.18
CA GLU A 578 6.15 -16.12 14.63
C GLU A 578 6.00 -15.83 13.14
N THR A 579 6.20 -14.57 12.74
CA THR A 579 6.10 -14.19 11.32
C THR A 579 7.18 -14.87 10.48
N SER A 580 8.41 -15.00 11.00
CA SER A 580 9.50 -15.69 10.31
C SER A 580 9.18 -17.16 10.02
N LYS A 581 8.39 -17.82 10.88
CA LYS A 581 7.93 -19.21 10.65
C LYS A 581 7.02 -19.37 9.41
N LEU A 582 6.47 -18.28 8.90
CA LEU A 582 5.64 -18.27 7.69
C LEU A 582 6.47 -18.25 6.39
N PHE A 583 7.78 -18.05 6.49
CA PHE A 583 8.70 -17.90 5.37
C PHE A 583 9.87 -18.88 5.48
N ASP A 584 10.57 -19.08 4.38
CA ASP A 584 11.80 -19.84 4.34
C ASP A 584 12.89 -19.12 5.15
N PRO A 585 13.48 -19.75 6.20
CA PRO A 585 14.53 -19.12 7.00
C PRO A 585 15.76 -18.70 6.18
N GLU A 586 16.13 -19.45 5.14
CA GLU A 586 17.27 -19.14 4.28
C GLU A 586 17.02 -17.90 3.40
N LYS A 587 15.76 -17.58 3.16
CA LYS A 587 15.31 -16.41 2.40
C LYS A 587 14.73 -15.29 3.28
N THR A 588 14.93 -15.40 4.59
CA THR A 588 14.55 -14.39 5.56
C THR A 588 15.76 -13.58 5.97
N ARG A 589 15.65 -12.25 5.89
CA ARG A 589 16.73 -11.34 6.29
C ARG A 589 16.20 -10.29 7.24
N VAL A 590 16.93 -10.03 8.31
CA VAL A 590 16.65 -8.98 9.29
C VAL A 590 17.74 -7.92 9.20
N VAL A 591 17.34 -6.66 9.04
CA VAL A 591 18.25 -5.50 9.00
C VAL A 591 17.82 -4.53 10.09
N GLN A 592 18.80 -4.05 10.87
CA GLN A 592 18.57 -3.11 11.96
C GLN A 592 19.12 -1.73 11.60
N LEU A 593 18.28 -0.70 11.74
CA LEU A 593 18.65 0.71 11.62
C LEU A 593 18.70 1.31 13.02
N THR A 594 19.90 1.54 13.55
CA THR A 594 20.10 1.98 14.92
C THR A 594 20.17 3.49 15.10
N GLN A 595 20.52 4.22 14.04
CA GLN A 595 20.71 5.66 14.06
C GLN A 595 19.40 6.40 13.79
N SER A 596 19.05 7.39 14.61
CA SER A 596 17.87 8.25 14.42
C SER A 596 18.30 9.62 13.90
N TYR A 597 17.75 10.01 12.74
CA TYR A 597 18.08 11.25 12.02
C TYR A 597 16.99 12.33 12.11
N ARG A 598 15.75 11.93 12.45
CA ARG A 598 14.57 12.80 12.44
C ARG A 598 14.66 13.89 13.50
N SER A 599 14.93 13.49 14.71
CA SER A 599 14.92 14.37 15.88
C SER A 599 16.31 14.93 16.19
N THR A 600 16.35 16.08 16.90
CA THR A 600 17.60 16.62 17.43
C THR A 600 18.19 15.69 18.50
N LYS A 601 19.47 15.80 18.74
CA LYS A 601 20.17 15.01 19.75
C LYS A 601 19.48 15.10 21.12
N GLN A 602 19.10 16.30 21.52
CA GLN A 602 18.44 16.55 22.82
C GLN A 602 17.08 15.86 22.95
N VAL A 603 16.26 15.89 21.88
CA VAL A 603 14.96 15.20 21.85
C VAL A 603 15.17 13.69 21.84
N THR A 604 16.11 13.18 21.05
CA THR A 604 16.43 11.75 21.00
C THR A 604 16.95 11.23 22.32
N ASP A 605 17.87 11.95 22.98
CA ASP A 605 18.43 11.56 24.29
C ASP A 605 17.35 11.59 25.39
N PHE A 606 16.41 12.54 25.35
CA PHE A 606 15.27 12.60 26.26
C PHE A 606 14.32 11.42 26.06
N THR A 607 13.89 11.15 24.84
CA THR A 607 12.97 10.04 24.56
C THR A 607 13.61 8.68 24.81
N LYS A 608 14.90 8.53 24.54
CA LYS A 608 15.69 7.33 24.84
C LYS A 608 15.69 6.99 26.34
N ALA A 609 15.70 7.99 27.21
CA ALA A 609 15.65 7.78 28.64
C ALA A 609 14.29 7.25 29.15
N ILE A 610 13.22 7.47 28.38
CA ILE A 610 11.86 7.00 28.71
C ILE A 610 11.64 5.57 28.23
N LEU A 611 12.27 5.17 27.12
CA LEU A 611 12.05 3.86 26.49
C LEU A 611 12.82 2.75 27.22
N THR A 612 12.17 1.60 27.44
CA THR A 612 12.74 0.42 28.11
C THR A 612 13.99 -0.14 27.38
N SER A 613 14.04 -0.01 26.03
CA SER A 613 15.16 -0.46 25.20
C SER A 613 15.86 0.69 24.47
N GLY A 614 15.69 1.91 24.95
CA GLY A 614 16.23 3.13 24.33
C GLY A 614 17.76 3.18 24.24
N GLN A 615 18.48 2.39 25.05
CA GLN A 615 19.95 2.34 25.06
C GLN A 615 20.56 1.98 23.69
N LYS A 616 19.82 1.27 22.81
CA LYS A 616 20.28 0.87 21.49
C LYS A 616 20.12 1.98 20.43
N ILE A 617 19.43 3.07 20.75
CA ILE A 617 19.19 4.17 19.83
C ILE A 617 20.40 5.10 19.87
N VAL A 618 21.00 5.33 18.70
CA VAL A 618 22.10 6.28 18.53
C VAL A 618 21.52 7.59 17.98
N ALA A 619 21.65 8.66 18.76
CA ALA A 619 21.24 9.98 18.32
C ALA A 619 22.22 10.53 17.28
N PHE A 620 21.70 11.06 16.19
CA PHE A 620 22.50 11.82 15.26
C PHE A 620 22.90 13.17 15.88
N ASN A 621 24.08 13.69 15.54
CA ASN A 621 24.62 14.90 16.18
C ASN A 621 23.98 16.20 15.67
N ARG A 622 22.67 16.22 15.50
CA ARG A 622 21.87 17.40 15.16
C ARG A 622 21.49 18.12 16.45
N GLN A 623 22.06 19.31 16.66
CA GLN A 623 21.78 20.10 17.86
C GLN A 623 20.43 20.81 17.80
N GLY A 624 19.73 20.93 18.93
CA GLY A 624 18.46 21.62 19.05
C GLY A 624 18.13 22.00 20.49
N PRO A 625 17.00 22.66 20.73
CA PRO A 625 16.60 23.02 22.09
C PRO A 625 16.28 21.77 22.93
N LEU A 626 16.48 21.88 24.23
CA LEU A 626 16.07 20.86 25.18
C LEU A 626 14.53 20.77 25.22
N PRO A 627 13.96 19.55 25.37
CA PRO A 627 12.55 19.39 25.69
C PRO A 627 12.17 20.15 26.95
N LYS A 628 11.00 20.79 26.95
CA LYS A 628 10.52 21.60 28.06
C LYS A 628 9.38 20.89 28.79
N LEU A 629 9.47 20.75 30.09
CA LEU A 629 8.37 20.32 30.94
C LEU A 629 7.75 21.55 31.62
N ILE A 630 6.48 21.82 31.30
CA ILE A 630 5.75 22.98 31.82
C ILE A 630 4.69 22.48 32.80
N VAL A 631 4.86 22.78 34.10
CA VAL A 631 3.92 22.41 35.13
C VAL A 631 3.16 23.67 35.58
N ARG A 632 1.85 23.55 35.65
CA ARG A 632 0.95 24.62 36.14
C ARG A 632 -0.08 24.03 37.12
N PRO A 633 -0.56 24.81 38.10
CA PRO A 633 -1.50 24.34 39.10
C PRO A 633 -2.90 24.04 38.54
N ASP A 634 -3.26 24.71 37.45
CA ASP A 634 -4.59 24.63 36.82
C ASP A 634 -4.53 24.65 35.30
N GLU A 635 -5.65 24.38 34.70
CA GLU A 635 -5.79 24.31 33.24
C GLU A 635 -5.68 25.70 32.58
N ALA A 636 -6.09 26.77 33.26
CA ALA A 636 -6.00 28.14 32.75
C ALA A 636 -4.51 28.54 32.59
N GLY A 637 -3.68 28.20 33.56
CA GLY A 637 -2.25 28.38 33.48
C GLY A 637 -1.59 27.54 32.40
N LEU A 638 -2.07 26.31 32.14
CA LEU A 638 -1.62 25.49 31.04
C LEU A 638 -1.99 26.10 29.67
N MET A 639 -3.21 26.64 29.54
CA MET A 639 -3.65 27.31 28.32
C MET A 639 -2.82 28.55 28.01
N THR A 640 -2.53 29.37 29.03
CA THR A 640 -1.67 30.56 28.91
C THR A 640 -0.26 30.18 28.44
N ALA A 641 0.31 29.10 29.01
CA ALA A 641 1.61 28.60 28.59
C ALA A 641 1.61 28.03 27.17
N LEU A 642 0.54 27.31 26.82
CA LEU A 642 0.36 26.82 25.44
C LEU A 642 0.30 27.97 24.42
N GLN A 643 -0.52 29.01 24.69
CA GLN A 643 -0.63 30.17 23.82
C GLN A 643 0.73 30.86 23.61
N ALA A 644 1.49 31.05 24.70
CA ALA A 644 2.82 31.65 24.62
C ALA A 644 3.77 30.82 23.75
N GLN A 645 3.77 29.47 23.91
CA GLN A 645 4.62 28.60 23.10
C GLN A 645 4.18 28.57 21.62
N LEU A 646 2.86 28.52 21.34
CA LEU A 646 2.35 28.54 19.98
C LEU A 646 2.71 29.84 19.25
N LYS A 647 2.71 30.98 19.94
CA LYS A 647 3.16 32.25 19.34
C LYS A 647 4.63 32.20 18.93
N VAL A 648 5.50 31.62 19.77
CA VAL A 648 6.95 31.44 19.44
C VAL A 648 7.09 30.52 18.22
N ASN A 649 6.33 29.44 18.15
CA ASN A 649 6.40 28.49 17.05
C ASN A 649 5.86 29.10 15.74
N ASP A 650 4.82 29.92 15.80
CA ASP A 650 4.24 30.62 14.65
C ASP A 650 5.20 31.70 14.09
N GLU A 651 5.86 32.47 14.96
CA GLU A 651 6.92 33.41 14.59
C GLU A 651 8.07 32.70 13.85
N ALA A 652 8.37 31.45 14.27
CA ALA A 652 9.36 30.59 13.60
C ALA A 652 8.80 29.87 12.35
N LYS A 653 7.52 30.06 11.99
CA LYS A 653 6.80 29.39 10.88
C LYS A 653 6.84 27.87 10.99
N GLN A 654 6.68 27.35 12.20
CA GLN A 654 6.70 25.91 12.48
C GLN A 654 5.29 25.34 12.48
N THR A 655 5.11 24.20 11.83
CA THR A 655 3.90 23.38 11.99
C THR A 655 3.94 22.74 13.38
N THR A 656 2.94 23.05 14.22
CA THR A 656 2.89 22.60 15.60
C THR A 656 1.76 21.60 15.81
N ALA A 657 2.08 20.40 16.29
CA ALA A 657 1.09 19.43 16.75
C ALA A 657 0.86 19.55 18.26
N VAL A 658 -0.39 19.71 18.65
CA VAL A 658 -0.85 19.55 20.04
C VAL A 658 -1.47 18.16 20.13
N ILE A 659 -0.77 17.24 20.77
CA ILE A 659 -1.16 15.82 20.88
C ILE A 659 -1.88 15.60 22.21
N ALA A 660 -3.12 15.11 22.15
CA ALA A 660 -3.90 14.66 23.29
C ALA A 660 -4.02 13.13 23.30
N LYS A 661 -4.23 12.52 24.46
CA LYS A 661 -4.30 11.05 24.58
C LYS A 661 -5.45 10.45 23.76
N THR A 662 -6.66 11.00 23.90
CA THR A 662 -7.90 10.51 23.28
C THR A 662 -8.50 11.53 22.31
N LEU A 663 -9.46 11.12 21.50
CA LEU A 663 -10.20 12.03 20.63
C LEU A 663 -11.03 13.03 21.46
N GLU A 664 -11.65 12.58 22.54
CA GLU A 664 -12.43 13.45 23.46
C GLU A 664 -11.54 14.56 24.04
N ALA A 665 -10.34 14.21 24.53
CA ALA A 665 -9.37 15.17 25.01
C ALA A 665 -8.89 16.14 23.92
N ALA A 666 -8.71 15.64 22.69
CA ALA A 666 -8.37 16.46 21.53
C ALA A 666 -9.49 17.45 21.16
N GLU A 667 -10.73 17.01 21.18
CA GLU A 667 -11.91 17.88 20.94
C GLU A 667 -12.05 18.93 22.05
N ALA A 668 -11.83 18.56 23.30
CA ALA A 668 -11.88 19.47 24.43
C ALA A 668 -10.84 20.60 24.31
N ILE A 669 -9.57 20.27 24.05
CA ILE A 669 -8.52 21.28 23.89
C ILE A 669 -8.73 22.12 22.62
N TYR A 670 -9.16 21.51 21.50
CA TYR A 670 -9.49 22.23 20.27
C TYR A 670 -10.56 23.31 20.52
N THR A 671 -11.64 22.95 21.22
CA THR A 671 -12.73 23.89 21.55
C THR A 671 -12.22 25.07 22.38
N LYS A 672 -11.35 24.81 23.37
CA LYS A 672 -10.73 25.86 24.19
C LYS A 672 -9.79 26.76 23.38
N MET A 673 -8.97 26.18 22.53
CA MET A 673 -8.07 26.94 21.66
C MET A 673 -8.83 27.83 20.69
N LYS A 674 -9.93 27.32 20.10
CA LYS A 674 -10.78 28.08 19.20
C LYS A 674 -11.48 29.24 19.94
N ALA A 675 -11.99 29.00 21.15
CA ALA A 675 -12.57 30.04 22.00
C ALA A 675 -11.57 31.14 22.39
N ALA A 676 -10.28 30.76 22.50
CA ALA A 676 -9.18 31.68 22.75
C ALA A 676 -8.66 32.40 21.49
N GLY A 677 -9.35 32.26 20.33
CA GLY A 677 -9.01 32.94 19.07
C GLY A 677 -7.82 32.34 18.31
N ILE A 678 -7.35 31.15 18.69
CA ILE A 678 -6.22 30.47 18.00
C ILE A 678 -6.73 29.83 16.71
N LYS A 679 -6.06 30.10 15.60
CA LYS A 679 -6.32 29.40 14.34
C LYS A 679 -5.75 27.99 14.42
N VAL A 680 -6.62 27.00 14.54
CA VAL A 680 -6.25 25.60 14.78
C VAL A 680 -7.10 24.64 13.97
N THR A 681 -6.52 23.55 13.51
CA THR A 681 -7.20 22.45 12.81
C THR A 681 -7.26 21.23 13.71
N LEU A 682 -8.43 20.60 13.84
CA LEU A 682 -8.59 19.33 14.55
C LEU A 682 -8.61 18.17 13.55
N ILE A 683 -7.76 17.20 13.76
CA ILE A 683 -7.75 15.92 13.03
C ILE A 683 -8.58 14.91 13.81
N LYS A 684 -9.71 14.48 13.24
CA LYS A 684 -10.67 13.53 13.84
C LYS A 684 -10.63 12.15 13.21
N SER A 685 -10.14 12.06 11.97
CA SER A 685 -10.18 10.82 11.20
C SER A 685 -8.96 10.68 10.31
N GLU A 686 -8.65 9.44 9.92
CA GLU A 686 -7.55 9.10 9.02
C GLU A 686 -7.66 9.74 7.63
N ASN A 687 -8.86 10.15 7.22
CA ASN A 687 -9.15 10.68 5.88
C ASN A 687 -9.03 12.22 5.78
N GLN A 688 -8.59 12.91 6.85
CA GLN A 688 -8.40 14.36 6.82
C GLN A 688 -6.98 14.72 6.38
N ARG A 689 -6.85 15.75 5.53
CA ARG A 689 -5.53 16.25 5.11
C ARG A 689 -4.86 17.06 6.22
N LEU A 690 -3.54 16.93 6.32
CA LEU A 690 -2.74 17.79 7.20
C LEU A 690 -2.81 19.24 6.68
N ALA A 691 -3.09 20.17 7.59
CA ALA A 691 -3.06 21.60 7.34
C ALA A 691 -1.76 22.19 7.89
N ALA A 692 -1.24 23.25 7.26
CA ALA A 692 -0.14 24.02 7.82
C ALA A 692 -0.59 24.79 9.07
N GLY A 693 0.33 25.05 10.00
CA GLY A 693 0.07 25.82 11.23
C GLY A 693 -0.14 24.94 12.46
N VAL A 694 -1.14 25.26 13.27
CA VAL A 694 -1.41 24.53 14.53
C VAL A 694 -2.45 23.45 14.30
N ILE A 695 -2.12 22.23 14.68
CA ILE A 695 -2.96 21.04 14.54
C ILE A 695 -3.18 20.43 15.92
N VAL A 696 -4.42 20.07 16.23
CA VAL A 696 -4.75 19.21 17.38
C VAL A 696 -5.04 17.82 16.85
N VAL A 697 -4.41 16.83 17.45
CA VAL A 697 -4.50 15.44 16.99
C VAL A 697 -4.49 14.48 18.20
N PRO A 698 -5.32 13.43 18.24
CA PRO A 698 -5.20 12.38 19.22
C PRO A 698 -3.96 11.51 18.98
N SER A 699 -3.39 10.93 20.03
CA SER A 699 -2.11 10.21 20.01
C SER A 699 -2.05 9.12 18.93
N PHE A 700 -3.10 8.35 18.75
CA PHE A 700 -3.15 7.24 17.80
C PHE A 700 -3.17 7.70 16.32
N LEU A 701 -3.61 8.93 16.02
CA LEU A 701 -3.51 9.51 14.67
C LEU A 701 -2.19 10.25 14.43
N ALA A 702 -1.50 10.63 15.50
CA ALA A 702 -0.19 11.29 15.41
C ALA A 702 0.91 10.32 14.97
N LYS A 703 0.67 9.00 15.10
CA LYS A 703 1.64 7.97 14.73
C LYS A 703 2.01 8.03 13.25
N GLY A 704 3.30 7.97 12.96
CA GLY A 704 3.85 8.05 11.60
C GLY A 704 3.92 9.47 11.04
N LEU A 705 3.36 10.49 11.69
CA LEU A 705 3.41 11.88 11.26
C LEU A 705 4.67 12.60 11.77
N GLU A 706 5.04 13.67 11.08
CA GLU A 706 6.18 14.52 11.40
C GLU A 706 5.73 15.97 11.55
N PHE A 707 6.23 16.64 12.60
CA PHE A 707 5.92 18.03 12.89
C PHE A 707 7.20 18.77 13.30
N ASP A 708 7.27 20.08 13.01
CA ASP A 708 8.41 20.91 13.42
C ASP A 708 8.46 21.11 14.94
N ALA A 709 7.28 21.19 15.56
CA ALA A 709 7.13 21.31 17.00
C ALA A 709 5.99 20.41 17.52
N VAL A 710 6.19 19.83 18.69
CA VAL A 710 5.19 18.95 19.34
C VAL A 710 4.93 19.41 20.76
N VAL A 711 3.66 19.51 21.12
CA VAL A 711 3.19 19.75 22.47
C VAL A 711 2.36 18.56 22.94
N LEU A 712 2.80 17.85 23.95
CA LEU A 712 2.02 16.80 24.60
C LEU A 712 1.11 17.45 25.64
N TRP A 713 -0.21 17.32 25.46
CA TRP A 713 -1.19 17.98 26.32
C TRP A 713 -1.55 17.13 27.52
N GLN A 714 -1.53 17.77 28.74
CA GLN A 714 -1.93 17.15 30.01
C GLN A 714 -1.26 15.80 30.30
N VAL A 715 0.07 15.76 30.20
CA VAL A 715 0.86 14.59 30.58
C VAL A 715 0.90 14.51 32.10
N ASN A 716 0.00 13.75 32.69
CA ASN A 716 -0.13 13.55 34.12
C ASN A 716 -0.58 12.12 34.47
N ALA A 717 -0.49 11.70 35.72
CA ALA A 717 -0.83 10.35 36.16
C ALA A 717 -2.31 9.96 35.91
N LYS A 718 -3.24 10.94 35.81
CA LYS A 718 -4.63 10.66 35.47
C LYS A 718 -4.81 10.23 34.04
N ASN A 719 -4.08 10.86 33.12
CA ASN A 719 -4.18 10.61 31.69
C ASN A 719 -3.21 9.52 31.22
N TYR A 720 -2.04 9.40 31.84
CA TYR A 720 -0.99 8.43 31.48
C TYR A 720 -0.56 7.68 32.74
N HIS A 721 -1.19 6.53 32.99
CA HIS A 721 -0.87 5.64 34.12
C HIS A 721 0.37 4.80 33.79
N GLU A 722 1.12 4.34 34.80
CA GLU A 722 2.27 3.45 34.65
C GLU A 722 1.88 2.12 33.95
N GLU A 723 0.65 1.66 34.20
CA GLU A 723 0.09 0.46 33.53
C GLU A 723 -0.50 0.75 32.14
N ASP A 724 -0.58 2.00 31.72
CA ASP A 724 -1.06 2.41 30.42
C ASP A 724 0.10 2.27 29.42
N GLU A 725 0.05 1.25 28.61
CA GLU A 725 1.02 0.99 27.54
C GLU A 725 0.86 1.90 26.31
N ARG A 726 0.18 3.02 26.49
CA ARG A 726 -0.19 3.93 25.39
C ARG A 726 0.63 5.20 25.39
#